data_db4a4c696847a5935c8d68b6a4c5d8e5
#
_entry.id   db4a4c696847a5935c8d68b6a4c5d8e5
#
_cell.length_a   1.000
_cell.length_b   1.000
_cell.length_c   1.000
_cell.angle_alpha   90.00
_cell.angle_beta   90.00
_cell.angle_gamma   90.00
#
_symmetry.space_group_name_H-M   'P 1'
#
loop_
_entity.id
_entity.type
_entity.pdbx_description
1 polymer ?
#
loop_
_entity_poly.entity_id
_entity_poly.type
_entity_poly.pdbx_seq_one_letter_code
_entity_poly.pdbx_strand_id
1 'polypeptide(L)'
;MSNSGPTSTPMMDQYLRMKKGLPEDVLLFFRLGDFYEMFFEDAKEASSILGLTLTKRHGIPMCGVPHHSAEGYIGRLVKGGKRVAIAEQTTIPQPGKLVERELTRVISAGTLADMNLLDSSRHNYIVALYKDKKHFGLACVDHTTGEFSVAQFEHMDLLLDELSRINPSELLVSDEQTDCFPGAHPTLYYDGYTFLPSTAIPNLLSHFRVHSLDGFGCGEMTAALGASGAVLHYLGYQLRRPTDHLRRISVRATESAVLIDQASQRNLDLVDSRGGVKLSLLGTLDRTSTPMGARKLRDWLLHPLCDLEKLQARQEMISVLLQEPYLMSKLRESLKNVRDMERLTGRISQGAGNARDLQALASSLGRIPALRDDLESLPGGGEMLESIRSRMGCFDELVDLLQRALVDEPPVTIKEGGIIREGYHAGLDELRLASRDGKEWLAQLQEKERRRTGIDSLKIRFNNVFGYYIEVTKSHYDKVPPDYQRKQTLVNAERFVTPELKQMENTILGADERSRQVEYEQFLLLREEVGRHIDGIQITADAMADLDVLLGLAEGAQQYQYCRPVLDNSMTLRIVNGRHPVIEQNVSGDVFVPNDAFLEPEENRLILLTGPTMAGKSTHIRQVALITLMAQIGAYVPAESAHIGLVDRIFCRVGASDDLARGQSTFMVEMSETSLILNNATERSLIILDEIGRGTATFDGLSIAWAVAEYLHDELKSRTLFATHYHELTDLARSRAGVQNYNVAVREWKEEIVFLRKIVQGAADKSYGIQVARLAGMPAAIVDRAKTILSHLEMNSTRPRKKERARLAEPRAKNTDMDDDMPTGEYAQRELF
;
A
#
# COMPACT_ATOMS: atom_id res chain seq x y z
N MET A 1 42.29 17.63 40.38
CA MET A 1 41.51 18.50 39.50
C MET A 1 40.19 17.75 39.23
N SER A 2 39.12 18.19 39.88
CA SER A 2 37.77 17.58 39.85
C SER A 2 37.13 17.75 38.46
N ASN A 3 36.87 16.66 37.80
CA ASN A 3 36.11 16.62 36.57
C ASN A 3 34.63 16.84 36.91
N SER A 4 34.17 18.09 36.97
CA SER A 4 32.76 18.44 37.04
C SER A 4 32.16 18.17 35.64
N GLY A 5 31.48 17.04 35.50
CA GLY A 5 30.60 16.79 34.35
C GLY A 5 29.56 17.93 34.22
N PRO A 6 28.99 18.14 33.03
CA PRO A 6 28.03 19.22 32.82
C PRO A 6 26.86 19.05 33.80
N THR A 7 26.62 20.09 34.65
CA THR A 7 25.52 20.14 35.60
C THR A 7 24.20 19.95 34.85
N SER A 8 23.57 18.79 35.05
CA SER A 8 22.28 18.49 34.46
C SER A 8 21.24 19.50 34.95
N THR A 9 20.54 20.13 34.05
CA THR A 9 19.41 21.00 34.41
C THR A 9 18.14 20.17 34.63
N PRO A 10 17.19 20.63 35.48
CA PRO A 10 15.93 19.89 35.70
C PRO A 10 15.19 19.49 34.42
N MET A 11 15.30 20.27 33.35
CA MET A 11 14.76 19.97 32.05
C MET A 11 15.51 18.81 31.39
N MET A 12 16.86 18.78 31.45
CA MET A 12 17.65 17.68 30.91
C MET A 12 17.43 16.37 31.67
N ASP A 13 17.20 16.44 32.96
CA ASP A 13 16.83 15.27 33.76
C ASP A 13 15.48 14.69 33.35
N GLN A 14 14.52 15.56 32.97
CA GLN A 14 13.25 15.15 32.41
C GLN A 14 13.44 14.47 31.05
N TYR A 15 14.25 15.04 30.14
CA TYR A 15 14.58 14.46 28.84
C TYR A 15 15.22 13.07 28.98
N LEU A 16 16.28 12.96 29.80
CA LEU A 16 17.00 11.70 30.00
C LEU A 16 16.13 10.60 30.63
N ARG A 17 15.23 10.99 31.55
CA ARG A 17 14.29 10.06 32.18
C ARG A 17 13.32 9.47 31.13
N MET A 18 12.78 10.31 30.26
CA MET A 18 11.89 9.86 29.17
C MET A 18 12.66 9.01 28.17
N LYS A 19 13.85 9.44 27.75
CA LYS A 19 14.68 8.68 26.79
C LYS A 19 15.07 7.30 27.30
N LYS A 20 15.38 7.17 28.59
CA LYS A 20 15.73 5.89 29.22
C LYS A 20 14.58 4.86 29.15
N GLY A 21 13.35 5.31 29.06
CA GLY A 21 12.15 4.46 28.91
C GLY A 21 11.81 4.12 27.47
N LEU A 22 12.59 4.58 26.49
CA LEU A 22 12.36 4.33 25.06
C LEU A 22 13.43 3.38 24.51
N PRO A 23 13.09 2.53 23.54
CA PRO A 23 14.05 1.76 22.77
C PRO A 23 15.13 2.64 22.07
N GLU A 24 16.28 2.06 21.75
CA GLU A 24 17.41 2.80 21.19
C GLU A 24 17.13 3.43 19.83
N ASP A 25 16.31 2.78 19.01
CA ASP A 25 15.91 3.23 17.66
C ASP A 25 14.86 4.34 17.65
N VAL A 26 14.33 4.74 18.83
CA VAL A 26 13.31 5.77 19.00
C VAL A 26 13.94 7.12 19.30
N LEU A 27 13.80 8.10 18.41
CA LEU A 27 14.25 9.48 18.62
C LEU A 27 13.21 10.28 19.43
N LEU A 28 13.64 11.01 20.44
CA LEU A 28 12.75 11.80 21.29
C LEU A 28 12.63 13.25 20.82
N PHE A 29 11.46 13.61 20.31
CA PHE A 29 11.08 15.00 20.01
C PHE A 29 10.50 15.65 21.26
N PHE A 30 11.28 16.51 21.89
CA PHE A 30 10.97 17.12 23.17
C PHE A 30 10.50 18.56 22.98
N ARG A 31 9.25 18.86 23.32
CA ARG A 31 8.64 20.17 23.11
C ARG A 31 9.29 21.24 23.99
N LEU A 32 9.82 22.29 23.35
CA LEU A 32 10.37 23.50 24.01
C LEU A 32 9.87 24.75 23.30
N GLY A 33 8.82 25.36 23.84
CA GLY A 33 8.18 26.51 23.20
C GLY A 33 7.64 26.16 21.81
N ASP A 34 8.12 26.84 20.78
CA ASP A 34 7.68 26.64 19.39
C ASP A 34 8.46 25.56 18.63
N PHE A 35 9.38 24.86 19.31
CA PHE A 35 10.21 23.84 18.70
C PHE A 35 10.05 22.48 19.37
N TYR A 36 10.29 21.42 18.59
CA TYR A 36 10.73 20.14 19.12
C TYR A 36 12.24 20.09 19.05
N GLU A 37 12.87 19.93 20.19
CA GLU A 37 14.33 19.84 20.32
C GLU A 37 14.74 18.40 20.62
N MET A 38 15.85 17.96 20.03
CA MET A 38 16.49 16.68 20.24
C MET A 38 17.87 16.92 20.82
N PHE A 39 18.33 16.03 21.70
CA PHE A 39 19.61 16.18 22.38
C PHE A 39 20.46 14.91 22.26
N PHE A 40 21.75 15.02 22.58
CA PHE A 40 22.73 13.93 22.61
C PHE A 40 22.82 13.18 21.26
N GLU A 41 22.72 11.84 21.28
CA GLU A 41 22.78 11.01 20.07
C GLU A 41 21.58 11.23 19.16
N ASP A 42 20.37 11.43 19.72
CA ASP A 42 19.17 11.75 18.95
C ASP A 42 19.37 12.99 18.06
N ALA A 43 20.08 14.02 18.58
CA ALA A 43 20.37 15.21 17.81
C ALA A 43 21.35 14.93 16.67
N LYS A 44 22.36 14.09 16.89
CA LYS A 44 23.35 13.75 15.85
C LYS A 44 22.70 12.93 14.73
N GLU A 45 21.91 11.93 15.07
CA GLU A 45 21.20 11.11 14.12
C GLU A 45 20.17 11.92 13.33
N ALA A 46 19.32 12.68 14.01
CA ALA A 46 18.33 13.53 13.33
C ALA A 46 18.98 14.57 12.43
N SER A 47 20.09 15.23 12.89
CA SER A 47 20.85 16.16 12.08
C SER A 47 21.39 15.52 10.80
N SER A 48 21.93 14.29 10.90
CA SER A 48 22.45 13.54 9.75
C SER A 48 21.36 13.20 8.72
N ILE A 49 20.22 12.66 9.16
CA ILE A 49 19.13 12.20 8.27
C ILE A 49 18.36 13.40 7.67
N LEU A 50 18.14 14.43 8.47
CA LEU A 50 17.32 15.58 8.06
C LEU A 50 18.10 16.70 7.41
N GLY A 51 19.45 16.69 7.49
CA GLY A 51 20.30 17.79 7.04
C GLY A 51 20.17 19.05 7.89
N LEU A 52 19.85 18.90 9.19
CA LEU A 52 19.70 20.01 10.13
C LEU A 52 21.05 20.47 10.69
N THR A 53 21.15 21.75 11.04
CA THR A 53 22.35 22.28 11.70
C THR A 53 22.42 21.73 13.14
N LEU A 54 23.52 21.03 13.44
CA LEU A 54 23.82 20.58 14.79
C LEU A 54 24.41 21.74 15.60
N THR A 55 23.73 22.13 16.64
CA THR A 55 24.16 23.19 17.58
C THR A 55 24.52 22.62 18.95
N LYS A 56 24.86 23.48 19.90
CA LYS A 56 25.13 23.06 21.30
C LYS A 56 24.36 23.94 22.27
N ARG A 57 23.72 23.29 23.23
CA ARG A 57 23.11 23.98 24.40
C ARG A 57 23.80 23.51 25.66
N HIS A 58 24.46 24.42 26.36
CA HIS A 58 25.29 24.09 27.54
C HIS A 58 26.31 22.98 27.29
N GLY A 59 26.93 22.97 26.07
CA GLY A 59 27.91 21.97 25.69
C GLY A 59 27.31 20.64 25.14
N ILE A 60 26.00 20.43 25.25
CA ILE A 60 25.30 19.22 24.79
C ILE A 60 24.90 19.41 23.32
N PRO A 61 25.18 18.44 22.41
CA PRO A 61 24.69 18.46 21.03
C PRO A 61 23.16 18.58 21.00
N MET A 62 22.66 19.44 20.12
CA MET A 62 21.23 19.70 20.00
C MET A 62 20.88 20.08 18.55
N CYS A 63 19.74 19.63 18.07
CA CYS A 63 19.06 20.19 16.89
C CYS A 63 17.57 20.32 17.18
N GLY A 64 16.86 21.07 16.36
CA GLY A 64 15.42 21.29 16.58
C GLY A 64 14.68 21.58 15.28
N VAL A 65 13.38 21.30 15.29
CA VAL A 65 12.44 21.59 14.20
C VAL A 65 11.25 22.38 14.73
N PRO A 66 10.67 23.32 13.97
CA PRO A 66 9.47 24.03 14.38
C PRO A 66 8.30 23.04 14.55
N HIS A 67 7.55 23.16 15.65
CA HIS A 67 6.49 22.20 15.95
C HIS A 67 5.38 22.17 14.91
N HIS A 68 5.05 23.31 14.34
CA HIS A 68 3.99 23.43 13.31
C HIS A 68 4.34 22.77 11.97
N SER A 69 5.61 22.51 11.71
CA SER A 69 6.11 21.83 10.50
C SER A 69 6.76 20.48 10.79
N ALA A 70 6.63 19.97 12.00
CA ALA A 70 7.32 18.76 12.45
C ALA A 70 6.94 17.50 11.67
N GLU A 71 5.70 17.37 11.18
CA GLU A 71 5.21 16.17 10.50
C GLU A 71 6.07 15.79 9.28
N GLY A 72 6.45 16.75 8.43
CA GLY A 72 7.33 16.50 7.30
C GLY A 72 8.74 16.02 7.69
N TYR A 73 9.28 16.49 8.83
CA TYR A 73 10.56 16.03 9.38
C TYR A 73 10.43 14.63 9.98
N ILE A 74 9.36 14.37 10.72
CA ILE A 74 9.04 13.05 11.28
C ILE A 74 8.94 12.02 10.16
N GLY A 75 8.22 12.32 9.09
CA GLY A 75 8.07 11.40 7.97
C GLY A 75 9.39 11.04 7.29
N ARG A 76 10.35 11.98 7.19
CA ARG A 76 11.70 11.68 6.68
C ARG A 76 12.50 10.78 7.60
N LEU A 77 12.39 10.97 8.93
CA LEU A 77 13.04 10.10 9.91
C LEU A 77 12.45 8.69 9.87
N VAL A 78 11.13 8.59 9.79
CA VAL A 78 10.43 7.30 9.72
C VAL A 78 10.78 6.54 8.43
N LYS A 79 10.83 7.24 7.29
CA LYS A 79 11.33 6.65 6.03
C LYS A 79 12.81 6.24 6.10
N GLY A 80 13.60 6.89 6.96
CA GLY A 80 14.96 6.51 7.29
C GLY A 80 15.08 5.37 8.31
N GLY A 81 13.98 4.69 8.63
CA GLY A 81 13.95 3.52 9.53
C GLY A 81 13.98 3.87 11.03
N LYS A 82 13.72 5.12 11.42
CA LYS A 82 13.66 5.55 12.81
C LYS A 82 12.22 5.69 13.29
N ARG A 83 11.95 5.38 14.57
CA ARG A 83 10.71 5.72 15.25
C ARG A 83 10.86 7.06 15.97
N VAL A 84 9.79 7.82 16.11
CA VAL A 84 9.82 9.16 16.73
C VAL A 84 8.81 9.25 17.86
N ALA A 85 9.29 9.45 19.06
CA ALA A 85 8.49 9.70 20.25
C ALA A 85 8.24 11.20 20.44
N ILE A 86 7.00 11.59 20.66
CA ILE A 86 6.60 12.99 20.86
C ILE A 86 6.32 13.22 22.36
N ALA A 87 7.05 14.16 22.94
CA ALA A 87 6.80 14.66 24.30
C ALA A 87 6.23 16.07 24.24
N GLU A 88 4.97 16.21 24.67
CA GLU A 88 4.25 17.49 24.72
C GLU A 88 4.25 18.11 26.11
N GLN A 89 4.11 19.44 26.16
CA GLN A 89 3.96 20.20 27.40
C GLN A 89 2.55 19.99 27.95
N THR A 90 2.46 19.54 29.21
CA THR A 90 1.18 19.29 29.90
C THR A 90 0.79 20.46 30.82
N THR A 91 1.77 21.31 31.23
CA THR A 91 1.53 22.47 32.07
C THR A 91 1.79 23.78 31.33
N ILE A 92 1.01 24.81 31.67
CA ILE A 92 1.24 26.17 31.17
C ILE A 92 2.52 26.74 31.77
N PRO A 93 3.41 27.35 30.96
CA PRO A 93 4.64 27.96 31.47
C PRO A 93 4.36 29.01 32.53
N GLN A 94 4.94 28.85 33.73
CA GLN A 94 4.88 29.82 34.81
C GLN A 94 6.30 30.24 35.18
N PRO A 95 6.56 31.54 35.47
CA PRO A 95 7.88 31.99 35.86
C PRO A 95 8.38 31.24 37.11
N GLY A 96 9.58 30.63 36.99
CA GLY A 96 10.22 29.90 38.08
C GLY A 96 9.76 28.48 38.33
N LYS A 97 8.78 27.95 37.54
CA LYS A 97 8.38 26.54 37.63
C LYS A 97 8.84 25.77 36.39
N LEU A 98 9.25 24.51 36.59
CA LEU A 98 9.56 23.60 35.52
C LEU A 98 8.26 23.20 34.79
N VAL A 99 8.23 23.37 33.47
CA VAL A 99 7.12 22.90 32.64
C VAL A 99 7.21 21.38 32.55
N GLU A 100 6.14 20.71 32.97
CA GLU A 100 6.02 19.25 32.85
C GLU A 100 5.72 18.84 31.43
N ARG A 101 6.26 17.70 31.00
CA ARG A 101 6.07 17.11 29.71
C ARG A 101 5.78 15.63 29.85
N GLU A 102 4.96 15.13 28.97
CA GLU A 102 4.60 13.72 28.92
C GLU A 102 4.77 13.17 27.51
N LEU A 103 5.13 11.90 27.43
CA LEU A 103 5.18 11.18 26.18
C LEU A 103 3.74 10.92 25.71
N THR A 104 3.33 11.57 24.61
CA THR A 104 1.96 11.49 24.12
C THR A 104 1.76 10.38 23.11
N ARG A 105 2.73 10.18 22.21
CA ARG A 105 2.65 9.15 21.17
C ARG A 105 4.03 8.80 20.62
N VAL A 106 4.12 7.61 20.03
CA VAL A 106 5.27 7.18 19.22
C VAL A 106 4.79 7.00 17.79
N ILE A 107 5.54 7.52 16.83
CA ILE A 107 5.25 7.42 15.40
C ILE A 107 6.26 6.45 14.78
N SER A 108 5.75 5.45 14.11
CA SER A 108 6.49 4.41 13.41
C SER A 108 6.09 4.35 11.92
N ALA A 109 6.71 3.50 11.14
CA ALA A 109 6.38 3.35 9.72
C ALA A 109 4.91 2.97 9.52
N GLY A 110 4.37 2.04 10.31
CA GLY A 110 2.99 1.59 10.22
C GLY A 110 1.95 2.56 10.80
N THR A 111 2.38 3.54 11.61
CA THR A 111 1.47 4.54 12.23
C THR A 111 1.63 5.95 11.68
N LEU A 112 2.35 6.11 10.58
CA LEU A 112 2.44 7.39 9.88
C LEU A 112 1.05 7.79 9.36
N ALA A 113 0.55 8.97 9.77
CA ALA A 113 -0.82 9.42 9.44
C ALA A 113 -0.86 10.64 8.51
N ASP A 114 0.29 11.19 8.10
CA ASP A 114 0.34 12.31 7.16
C ASP A 114 0.05 11.82 5.74
N MET A 115 -1.08 12.27 5.18
CA MET A 115 -1.54 11.90 3.84
C MET A 115 -0.55 12.31 2.73
N ASN A 116 0.29 13.32 2.95
CA ASN A 116 1.30 13.74 1.97
C ASN A 116 2.52 12.81 1.92
N LEU A 117 2.72 11.99 2.94
CA LEU A 117 3.86 11.10 3.09
C LEU A 117 3.52 9.65 2.77
N LEU A 118 2.23 9.30 2.81
CA LEU A 118 1.69 7.99 2.47
C LEU A 118 1.35 7.91 0.98
N ASP A 119 1.60 6.74 0.40
CA ASP A 119 1.02 6.40 -0.90
C ASP A 119 -0.50 6.21 -0.73
N SER A 120 -1.28 7.00 -1.46
CA SER A 120 -2.75 6.95 -1.35
C SER A 120 -3.34 5.64 -1.90
N SER A 121 -2.65 4.99 -2.83
CA SER A 121 -3.06 3.74 -3.50
C SER A 121 -2.61 2.47 -2.77
N ARG A 122 -1.96 2.59 -1.60
CA ARG A 122 -1.46 1.45 -0.81
C ARG A 122 -1.93 1.54 0.63
N HIS A 123 -2.18 0.37 1.21
CA HIS A 123 -2.34 0.24 2.65
C HIS A 123 -1.01 0.43 3.39
N ASN A 124 -1.09 0.85 4.64
CA ASN A 124 0.07 1.02 5.51
C ASN A 124 0.02 0.00 6.66
N TYR A 125 0.26 -1.25 6.33
CA TYR A 125 0.06 -2.35 7.25
C TYR A 125 1.16 -2.51 8.30
N ILE A 126 0.72 -2.76 9.53
CA ILE A 126 1.49 -3.42 10.59
C ILE A 126 1.03 -4.87 10.62
N VAL A 127 1.95 -5.80 10.53
CA VAL A 127 1.67 -7.23 10.61
C VAL A 127 2.29 -7.81 11.86
N ALA A 128 1.54 -8.65 12.58
CA ALA A 128 2.08 -9.48 13.64
C ALA A 128 2.02 -10.95 13.24
N LEU A 129 3.09 -11.70 13.54
CA LEU A 129 3.19 -13.14 13.30
C LEU A 129 3.35 -13.87 14.62
N TYR A 130 2.65 -14.97 14.76
CA TYR A 130 2.77 -15.84 15.91
C TYR A 130 2.60 -17.30 15.50
N LYS A 131 3.43 -18.18 16.06
CA LYS A 131 3.35 -19.64 15.85
C LYS A 131 2.86 -20.30 17.12
N ASP A 132 1.75 -21.00 17.05
CA ASP A 132 1.37 -21.95 18.08
C ASP A 132 1.97 -23.35 17.78
N LYS A 133 1.53 -24.39 18.47
CA LYS A 133 2.07 -25.74 18.30
C LYS A 133 1.83 -26.33 16.90
N LYS A 134 0.80 -25.87 16.18
CA LYS A 134 0.32 -26.46 14.94
C LYS A 134 0.25 -25.48 13.78
N HIS A 135 -0.05 -24.22 14.06
CA HIS A 135 -0.41 -23.23 13.05
C HIS A 135 0.44 -21.99 13.13
N PHE A 136 0.51 -21.28 12.03
CA PHE A 136 1.10 -19.96 11.90
C PHE A 136 -0.02 -18.92 11.79
N GLY A 137 -0.08 -17.98 12.72
CA GLY A 137 -1.05 -16.92 12.75
C GLY A 137 -0.49 -15.62 12.21
N LEU A 138 -1.32 -14.92 11.46
CA LEU A 138 -1.04 -13.60 10.92
C LEU A 138 -2.18 -12.66 11.34
N ALA A 139 -1.82 -11.49 11.86
CA ALA A 139 -2.72 -10.37 12.07
C ALA A 139 -2.20 -9.16 11.33
N CYS A 140 -3.06 -8.51 10.56
CA CYS A 140 -2.73 -7.40 9.70
C CYS A 140 -3.62 -6.20 10.04
N VAL A 141 -3.02 -5.05 10.36
CA VAL A 141 -3.74 -3.83 10.73
C VAL A 141 -3.24 -2.66 9.91
N ASP A 142 -4.13 -1.96 9.22
CA ASP A 142 -3.88 -0.61 8.71
C ASP A 142 -4.51 0.41 9.68
N HIS A 143 -3.67 0.97 10.54
CA HIS A 143 -4.09 1.95 11.53
C HIS A 143 -4.63 3.26 10.89
N THR A 144 -4.32 3.54 9.63
CA THR A 144 -4.77 4.75 8.94
C THR A 144 -6.19 4.63 8.40
N THR A 145 -6.62 3.44 8.02
CA THR A 145 -7.95 3.15 7.47
C THR A 145 -8.88 2.48 8.47
N GLY A 146 -8.32 1.83 9.49
CA GLY A 146 -9.06 1.03 10.47
C GLY A 146 -9.31 -0.42 10.02
N GLU A 147 -8.67 -0.87 8.94
CA GLU A 147 -8.72 -2.27 8.52
C GLU A 147 -7.97 -3.15 9.51
N PHE A 148 -8.63 -4.24 9.94
CA PHE A 148 -8.05 -5.27 10.79
C PHE A 148 -8.43 -6.64 10.27
N SER A 149 -7.46 -7.40 9.81
CA SER A 149 -7.69 -8.72 9.23
C SER A 149 -6.73 -9.77 9.78
N VAL A 150 -7.17 -11.04 9.74
CA VAL A 150 -6.43 -12.19 10.27
C VAL A 150 -6.43 -13.35 9.30
N ALA A 151 -5.36 -14.14 9.37
CA ALA A 151 -5.26 -15.42 8.66
C ALA A 151 -4.50 -16.44 9.53
N GLN A 152 -4.76 -17.72 9.30
CA GLN A 152 -4.07 -18.82 9.96
C GLN A 152 -3.67 -19.88 8.92
N PHE A 153 -2.44 -20.37 9.00
CA PHE A 153 -1.82 -21.25 8.02
C PHE A 153 -1.27 -22.50 8.70
N GLU A 154 -1.33 -23.62 8.00
CA GLU A 154 -0.69 -24.88 8.43
C GLU A 154 0.79 -24.90 8.05
N HIS A 155 1.16 -24.25 6.94
CA HIS A 155 2.50 -24.27 6.37
C HIS A 155 3.12 -22.87 6.32
N MET A 156 4.43 -22.81 6.62
CA MET A 156 5.21 -21.57 6.62
C MET A 156 5.23 -20.91 5.23
N ASP A 157 5.32 -21.69 4.16
CA ASP A 157 5.44 -21.16 2.80
C ASP A 157 4.20 -20.33 2.42
N LEU A 158 2.99 -20.79 2.80
CA LEU A 158 1.74 -20.04 2.58
C LEU A 158 1.71 -18.72 3.36
N LEU A 159 2.23 -18.72 4.58
CA LEU A 159 2.37 -17.50 5.38
C LEU A 159 3.33 -16.51 4.71
N LEU A 160 4.50 -17.00 4.22
CA LEU A 160 5.49 -16.14 3.58
C LEU A 160 4.99 -15.56 2.26
N ASP A 161 4.22 -16.32 1.50
CA ASP A 161 3.55 -15.83 0.28
C ASP A 161 2.54 -14.73 0.62
N GLU A 162 1.72 -14.91 1.67
CA GLU A 162 0.78 -13.89 2.12
C GLU A 162 1.49 -12.65 2.65
N LEU A 163 2.55 -12.82 3.44
CA LEU A 163 3.37 -11.72 3.94
C LEU A 163 3.98 -10.90 2.78
N SER A 164 4.42 -11.58 1.73
CA SER A 164 4.94 -10.94 0.52
C SER A 164 3.88 -10.12 -0.23
N ARG A 165 2.63 -10.64 -0.30
CA ARG A 165 1.49 -9.92 -0.91
C ARG A 165 1.13 -8.67 -0.13
N ILE A 166 1.07 -8.77 1.18
CA ILE A 166 0.78 -7.66 2.09
C ILE A 166 1.89 -6.60 2.03
N ASN A 167 3.15 -7.01 1.98
CA ASN A 167 4.35 -6.16 2.02
C ASN A 167 4.27 -5.11 3.14
N PRO A 168 4.29 -5.53 4.41
CA PRO A 168 4.02 -4.65 5.55
C PRO A 168 5.09 -3.57 5.74
N SER A 169 4.67 -2.42 6.28
CA SER A 169 5.58 -1.36 6.73
C SER A 169 6.30 -1.70 8.03
N GLU A 170 5.67 -2.53 8.86
CA GLU A 170 6.23 -3.06 10.10
C GLU A 170 5.83 -4.52 10.30
N LEU A 171 6.76 -5.32 10.80
CA LEU A 171 6.54 -6.71 11.13
C LEU A 171 6.87 -6.96 12.60
N LEU A 172 5.88 -7.39 13.39
CA LEU A 172 6.02 -7.79 14.79
C LEU A 172 6.14 -9.30 14.89
N VAL A 173 7.10 -9.75 15.70
CA VAL A 173 7.29 -11.16 16.06
C VAL A 173 7.55 -11.24 17.57
N SER A 174 7.10 -12.32 18.22
CA SER A 174 7.42 -12.58 19.62
C SER A 174 8.93 -12.68 19.83
N ASP A 175 9.46 -12.05 20.87
CA ASP A 175 10.86 -12.16 21.28
C ASP A 175 11.26 -13.60 21.70
N GLU A 176 10.26 -14.45 21.99
CA GLU A 176 10.44 -15.89 22.25
C GLU A 176 10.50 -16.73 20.95
N GLN A 177 10.23 -16.13 19.78
CA GLN A 177 10.12 -16.81 18.47
C GLN A 177 11.04 -16.21 17.39
N THR A 178 12.20 -15.69 17.79
CA THR A 178 13.16 -14.98 16.90
C THR A 178 13.58 -15.81 15.68
N ASP A 179 13.72 -17.12 15.83
CA ASP A 179 14.20 -18.03 14.78
C ASP A 179 13.07 -18.65 13.96
N CYS A 180 11.80 -18.42 14.36
CA CYS A 180 10.64 -19.06 13.72
C CYS A 180 10.25 -18.42 12.39
N PHE A 181 10.63 -17.16 12.13
CA PHE A 181 10.22 -16.40 10.95
C PHE A 181 11.44 -15.78 10.26
N PRO A 182 12.23 -16.55 9.51
CA PRO A 182 13.37 -16.02 8.76
C PRO A 182 12.86 -15.01 7.73
N GLY A 183 13.12 -13.72 7.96
CA GLY A 183 12.43 -12.67 7.24
C GLY A 183 13.29 -11.86 6.30
N ALA A 184 12.69 -11.46 5.18
CA ALA A 184 13.15 -10.43 4.27
C ALA A 184 12.72 -9.01 4.71
N HIS A 185 11.94 -8.86 5.77
CA HIS A 185 11.39 -7.61 6.26
C HIS A 185 12.06 -7.18 7.56
N PRO A 186 12.18 -5.86 7.83
CA PRO A 186 12.58 -5.36 9.13
C PRO A 186 11.65 -5.89 10.21
N THR A 187 12.14 -6.76 11.08
CA THR A 187 11.35 -7.42 12.11
C THR A 187 11.57 -6.71 13.45
N LEU A 188 10.47 -6.36 14.11
CA LEU A 188 10.46 -5.85 15.48
C LEU A 188 10.08 -6.99 16.42
N TYR A 189 10.97 -7.29 17.37
CA TYR A 189 10.68 -8.25 18.44
C TYR A 189 9.89 -7.57 19.56
N TYR A 190 8.81 -8.23 19.97
CA TYR A 190 7.89 -7.67 20.95
C TYR A 190 7.56 -8.70 22.04
N ASP A 191 7.18 -8.21 23.22
CA ASP A 191 6.97 -9.01 24.43
C ASP A 191 6.11 -10.26 24.19
N GLY A 192 6.67 -11.46 24.36
CA GLY A 192 6.06 -12.75 24.04
C GLY A 192 4.74 -13.02 24.74
N TYR A 193 4.58 -12.55 26.01
CA TYR A 193 3.33 -12.74 26.74
C TYR A 193 2.11 -12.13 26.06
N THR A 194 2.28 -11.10 25.22
CA THR A 194 1.20 -10.43 24.51
C THR A 194 0.60 -11.27 23.38
N PHE A 195 1.39 -12.23 22.86
CA PHE A 195 0.98 -13.18 21.82
C PHE A 195 0.25 -14.38 22.38
N LEU A 196 0.35 -14.65 23.69
CA LEU A 196 -0.29 -15.81 24.28
C LEU A 196 -1.83 -15.70 24.17
N PRO A 197 -2.53 -16.73 23.66
CA PRO A 197 -3.99 -16.71 23.54
C PRO A 197 -4.72 -16.36 24.85
N SER A 198 -4.13 -16.79 26.01
CA SER A 198 -4.65 -16.45 27.34
C SER A 198 -4.65 -14.96 27.67
N THR A 199 -3.79 -14.18 27.05
CA THR A 199 -3.71 -12.71 27.19
C THR A 199 -4.41 -12.01 26.03
N ALA A 200 -4.19 -12.49 24.81
CA ALA A 200 -4.68 -11.89 23.58
C ALA A 200 -6.22 -11.92 23.48
N ILE A 201 -6.85 -13.08 23.71
CA ILE A 201 -8.30 -13.26 23.55
C ILE A 201 -9.10 -12.35 24.51
N PRO A 202 -8.83 -12.29 25.81
CA PRO A 202 -9.53 -11.38 26.73
C PRO A 202 -9.38 -9.90 26.30
N ASN A 203 -8.20 -9.49 25.83
CA ASN A 203 -7.98 -8.13 25.35
C ASN A 203 -8.80 -7.81 24.08
N LEU A 204 -8.88 -8.75 23.14
CA LEU A 204 -9.70 -8.61 21.95
C LEU A 204 -11.20 -8.55 22.29
N LEU A 205 -11.70 -9.44 23.17
CA LEU A 205 -13.11 -9.43 23.62
C LEU A 205 -13.48 -8.09 24.28
N SER A 206 -12.57 -7.57 25.12
CA SER A 206 -12.76 -6.27 25.75
C SER A 206 -12.76 -5.13 24.75
N HIS A 207 -11.81 -5.15 23.79
CA HIS A 207 -11.67 -4.12 22.76
C HIS A 207 -12.91 -4.05 21.86
N PHE A 208 -13.36 -5.19 21.33
CA PHE A 208 -14.54 -5.27 20.45
C PHE A 208 -15.88 -5.23 21.22
N ARG A 209 -15.84 -5.30 22.55
CA ARG A 209 -17.01 -5.32 23.45
C ARG A 209 -17.97 -6.47 23.10
N VAL A 210 -17.42 -7.65 22.85
CA VAL A 210 -18.17 -8.86 22.51
C VAL A 210 -17.89 -9.98 23.50
N HIS A 211 -18.78 -10.97 23.56
CA HIS A 211 -18.61 -12.14 24.43
C HIS A 211 -17.89 -13.30 23.76
N SER A 212 -17.87 -13.33 22.43
CA SER A 212 -17.18 -14.33 21.61
C SER A 212 -16.67 -13.71 20.32
N LEU A 213 -15.60 -14.26 19.75
CA LEU A 213 -15.04 -13.89 18.45
C LEU A 213 -15.57 -14.77 17.30
N ASP A 214 -16.48 -15.70 17.59
CA ASP A 214 -17.08 -16.61 16.59
C ASP A 214 -17.90 -15.83 15.55
N GLY A 215 -18.56 -14.75 15.97
CA GLY A 215 -19.30 -13.86 15.07
C GLY A 215 -18.43 -13.16 14.01
N PHE A 216 -17.11 -13.09 14.22
CA PHE A 216 -16.13 -12.60 13.24
C PHE A 216 -15.54 -13.73 12.39
N GLY A 217 -15.90 -15.01 12.65
CA GLY A 217 -15.38 -16.18 11.94
C GLY A 217 -13.97 -16.61 12.33
N CYS A 218 -13.39 -16.04 13.39
CA CYS A 218 -12.01 -16.30 13.80
C CYS A 218 -11.88 -16.99 15.20
N GLY A 219 -12.98 -17.42 15.83
CA GLY A 219 -12.97 -17.95 17.21
C GLY A 219 -12.00 -19.12 17.43
N GLU A 220 -11.81 -19.99 16.46
CA GLU A 220 -10.91 -21.14 16.54
C GLU A 220 -9.48 -20.86 16.07
N MET A 221 -9.19 -19.67 15.52
CA MET A 221 -7.88 -19.30 14.96
C MET A 221 -6.90 -18.85 16.05
N THR A 222 -6.52 -19.74 16.95
CA THR A 222 -5.74 -19.41 18.17
C THR A 222 -4.41 -18.70 17.88
N ALA A 223 -3.68 -19.13 16.84
CA ALA A 223 -2.42 -18.47 16.46
C ALA A 223 -2.66 -17.05 15.89
N ALA A 224 -3.67 -16.88 15.04
CA ALA A 224 -4.03 -15.58 14.48
C ALA A 224 -4.55 -14.62 15.56
N LEU A 225 -5.33 -15.13 16.53
CA LEU A 225 -5.81 -14.33 17.66
C LEU A 225 -4.66 -13.92 18.60
N GLY A 226 -3.64 -14.79 18.79
CA GLY A 226 -2.41 -14.43 19.49
C GLY A 226 -1.70 -13.25 18.83
N ALA A 227 -1.48 -13.31 17.52
CA ALA A 227 -0.90 -12.23 16.74
C ALA A 227 -1.77 -10.95 16.82
N SER A 228 -3.11 -11.08 16.79
CA SER A 228 -4.05 -9.95 16.90
C SER A 228 -3.96 -9.22 18.23
N GLY A 229 -3.86 -9.96 19.33
CA GLY A 229 -3.69 -9.36 20.65
C GLY A 229 -2.40 -8.58 20.77
N ALA A 230 -1.32 -9.12 20.22
CA ALA A 230 -0.01 -8.47 20.24
C ALA A 230 0.01 -7.16 19.43
N VAL A 231 -0.55 -7.14 18.22
CA VAL A 231 -0.59 -5.89 17.42
C VAL A 231 -1.47 -4.84 18.07
N LEU A 232 -2.60 -5.22 18.69
CA LEU A 232 -3.47 -4.30 19.41
C LEU A 232 -2.77 -3.72 20.65
N HIS A 233 -2.07 -4.57 21.42
CA HIS A 233 -1.28 -4.13 22.55
C HIS A 233 -0.12 -3.22 22.14
N TYR A 234 0.58 -3.54 21.06
CA TYR A 234 1.64 -2.71 20.52
C TYR A 234 1.14 -1.31 20.14
N LEU A 235 0.03 -1.20 19.43
CA LEU A 235 -0.59 0.06 19.06
C LEU A 235 -0.99 0.88 20.29
N GLY A 236 -1.73 0.28 21.21
CA GLY A 236 -2.29 0.97 22.38
C GLY A 236 -1.25 1.31 23.44
N TYR A 237 -0.41 0.36 23.78
CA TYR A 237 0.54 0.51 24.91
C TYR A 237 1.89 1.09 24.48
N GLN A 238 2.55 0.47 23.48
CA GLN A 238 3.90 0.89 23.07
C GLN A 238 3.88 2.17 22.25
N LEU A 239 2.98 2.26 21.26
CA LEU A 239 2.87 3.42 20.39
C LEU A 239 1.94 4.49 20.93
N ARG A 240 1.16 4.18 21.97
CA ARG A 240 0.17 5.08 22.58
C ARG A 240 -0.80 5.67 21.56
N ARG A 241 -1.29 4.81 20.67
CA ARG A 241 -2.23 5.20 19.63
C ARG A 241 -3.65 4.80 20.03
N PRO A 242 -4.65 5.66 19.80
CA PRO A 242 -6.05 5.28 19.91
C PRO A 242 -6.36 4.15 18.92
N THR A 243 -7.11 3.16 19.38
CA THR A 243 -7.51 1.98 18.59
C THR A 243 -9.04 1.86 18.44
N ASP A 244 -9.81 2.86 18.88
CA ASP A 244 -11.28 2.85 18.90
C ASP A 244 -11.92 2.73 17.51
N HIS A 245 -11.18 3.05 16.43
CA HIS A 245 -11.64 2.93 15.05
C HIS A 245 -11.39 1.54 14.47
N LEU A 246 -10.64 0.68 15.14
CA LEU A 246 -10.50 -0.74 14.81
C LEU A 246 -11.73 -1.48 15.39
N ARG A 247 -12.84 -1.44 14.66
CA ARG A 247 -14.16 -1.86 15.16
C ARG A 247 -14.47 -3.32 14.93
N ARG A 248 -13.84 -3.94 13.95
CA ARG A 248 -14.07 -5.35 13.60
C ARG A 248 -12.82 -6.00 13.08
N ILE A 249 -12.79 -7.30 13.24
CA ILE A 249 -11.76 -8.17 12.68
C ILE A 249 -12.39 -8.98 11.53
N SER A 250 -11.69 -9.12 10.44
CA SER A 250 -12.12 -9.91 9.28
C SER A 250 -11.17 -11.06 9.04
N VAL A 251 -11.71 -12.19 8.62
CA VAL A 251 -10.88 -13.34 8.21
C VAL A 251 -10.51 -13.18 6.75
N ARG A 252 -9.22 -13.23 6.44
CA ARG A 252 -8.74 -13.28 5.06
C ARG A 252 -9.01 -14.68 4.49
N ALA A 253 -9.79 -14.73 3.43
CA ALA A 253 -10.15 -15.99 2.77
C ALA A 253 -9.01 -16.48 1.86
N THR A 254 -7.92 -16.95 2.47
CA THR A 254 -6.74 -17.44 1.74
C THR A 254 -7.01 -18.75 0.96
N GLU A 255 -7.96 -19.54 1.40
CA GLU A 255 -8.33 -20.81 0.73
C GLU A 255 -9.15 -20.62 -0.55
N SER A 256 -9.87 -19.51 -0.67
CA SER A 256 -10.69 -19.17 -1.85
C SER A 256 -10.00 -18.21 -2.82
N ALA A 257 -8.74 -17.88 -2.59
CA ALA A 257 -7.95 -17.03 -3.48
C ALA A 257 -6.95 -17.86 -4.29
N VAL A 258 -6.67 -17.39 -5.52
CA VAL A 258 -5.59 -17.93 -6.35
C VAL A 258 -4.25 -17.64 -5.69
N LEU A 259 -3.46 -18.67 -5.50
CA LEU A 259 -2.12 -18.52 -4.93
C LEU A 259 -1.14 -18.05 -6.03
N ILE A 260 -0.46 -16.94 -5.78
CA ILE A 260 0.58 -16.38 -6.64
C ILE A 260 1.79 -16.11 -5.76
N ASP A 261 2.87 -16.86 -5.97
CA ASP A 261 4.11 -16.67 -5.21
C ASP A 261 4.82 -15.34 -5.54
N GLN A 262 5.75 -14.93 -4.71
CA GLN A 262 6.47 -13.66 -4.84
C GLN A 262 7.23 -13.54 -6.17
N ALA A 263 7.84 -14.66 -6.64
CA ALA A 263 8.55 -14.68 -7.90
C ALA A 263 7.60 -14.45 -9.08
N SER A 264 6.45 -15.12 -9.08
CA SER A 264 5.39 -14.98 -10.09
C SER A 264 4.82 -13.57 -10.13
N GLN A 265 4.56 -12.93 -8.97
CA GLN A 265 4.09 -11.54 -8.90
C GLN A 265 5.08 -10.58 -9.58
N ARG A 266 6.39 -10.74 -9.31
CA ARG A 266 7.46 -9.94 -9.92
C ARG A 266 7.61 -10.23 -11.41
N ASN A 267 7.60 -11.52 -11.80
CA ASN A 267 7.81 -11.94 -13.18
C ASN A 267 6.64 -11.55 -14.10
N LEU A 268 5.44 -11.41 -13.55
CA LEU A 268 4.25 -10.94 -14.27
C LEU A 268 4.07 -9.42 -14.19
N ASP A 269 4.95 -8.69 -13.49
CA ASP A 269 4.83 -7.24 -13.27
C ASP A 269 3.43 -6.84 -12.77
N LEU A 270 2.90 -7.52 -11.73
CA LEU A 270 1.49 -7.37 -11.32
C LEU A 270 1.19 -5.99 -10.74
N VAL A 271 1.96 -5.56 -9.74
CA VAL A 271 1.69 -4.32 -8.99
C VAL A 271 2.80 -3.29 -9.10
N ASP A 272 3.97 -3.71 -9.58
CA ASP A 272 5.12 -2.87 -9.85
C ASP A 272 5.93 -3.48 -10.99
N SER A 273 6.73 -2.68 -11.69
CA SER A 273 7.65 -3.13 -12.73
C SER A 273 8.96 -2.35 -12.67
N ARG A 274 9.99 -2.81 -13.39
CA ARG A 274 11.28 -2.07 -13.49
C ARG A 274 11.11 -0.67 -14.08
N GLY A 275 10.05 -0.43 -14.84
CA GLY A 275 9.70 0.88 -15.40
C GLY A 275 8.72 1.69 -14.55
N GLY A 276 8.43 1.23 -13.32
CA GLY A 276 7.48 1.83 -12.39
C GLY A 276 6.07 1.28 -12.53
N VAL A 277 5.20 1.65 -11.59
CA VAL A 277 3.81 1.14 -11.46
C VAL A 277 3.00 1.27 -12.76
N LYS A 278 3.19 2.33 -13.54
CA LYS A 278 2.45 2.53 -14.81
C LYS A 278 2.64 1.43 -15.85
N LEU A 279 3.77 0.73 -15.79
CA LEU A 279 4.09 -0.39 -16.68
C LEU A 279 3.80 -1.76 -16.03
N SER A 280 3.03 -1.79 -14.96
CA SER A 280 2.49 -3.01 -14.34
C SER A 280 1.05 -3.27 -14.78
N LEU A 281 0.53 -4.46 -14.45
CA LEU A 281 -0.89 -4.76 -14.67
C LEU A 281 -1.79 -3.82 -13.86
N LEU A 282 -1.44 -3.58 -12.59
CA LEU A 282 -2.16 -2.62 -11.74
C LEU A 282 -2.24 -1.25 -12.41
N GLY A 283 -1.10 -0.68 -12.84
CA GLY A 283 -1.08 0.64 -13.47
C GLY A 283 -1.85 0.71 -14.80
N THR A 284 -2.00 -0.43 -15.47
CA THR A 284 -2.78 -0.57 -16.70
C THR A 284 -4.28 -0.60 -16.44
N LEU A 285 -4.70 -1.26 -15.35
CA LEU A 285 -6.12 -1.43 -14.98
C LEU A 285 -6.65 -0.31 -14.09
N ASP A 286 -5.77 0.39 -13.37
CA ASP A 286 -6.19 1.42 -12.42
C ASP A 286 -6.76 2.65 -13.13
N ARG A 287 -8.08 2.69 -13.13
CA ARG A 287 -8.90 3.82 -13.59
C ARG A 287 -9.80 4.31 -12.47
N THR A 288 -9.47 3.99 -11.24
CA THR A 288 -10.25 4.41 -10.09
C THR A 288 -10.24 5.92 -9.91
N SER A 289 -11.32 6.48 -9.37
CA SER A 289 -11.44 7.90 -9.04
C SER A 289 -11.03 8.22 -7.62
N THR A 290 -11.08 7.21 -6.75
CA THR A 290 -10.85 7.35 -5.32
C THR A 290 -9.63 6.55 -4.86
N PRO A 291 -8.90 7.03 -3.84
CA PRO A 291 -7.82 6.25 -3.25
C PRO A 291 -8.29 4.90 -2.66
N MET A 292 -9.53 4.84 -2.15
CA MET A 292 -10.16 3.62 -1.63
C MET A 292 -10.32 2.58 -2.75
N GLY A 293 -10.82 2.99 -3.92
CA GLY A 293 -10.91 2.13 -5.11
C GLY A 293 -9.55 1.64 -5.59
N ALA A 294 -8.52 2.49 -5.58
CA ALA A 294 -7.16 2.10 -5.97
C ALA A 294 -6.58 1.02 -5.03
N ARG A 295 -6.76 1.16 -3.71
CA ARG A 295 -6.38 0.13 -2.73
C ARG A 295 -7.15 -1.17 -2.96
N LYS A 296 -8.45 -1.08 -3.19
CA LYS A 296 -9.32 -2.24 -3.45
C LYS A 296 -8.93 -2.99 -4.73
N LEU A 297 -8.65 -2.29 -5.82
CA LEU A 297 -8.18 -2.90 -7.06
C LEU A 297 -6.86 -3.64 -6.85
N ARG A 298 -5.95 -3.04 -6.12
CA ARG A 298 -4.67 -3.67 -5.76
C ARG A 298 -4.89 -4.95 -4.95
N ASP A 299 -5.80 -4.93 -3.98
CA ASP A 299 -6.15 -6.11 -3.19
C ASP A 299 -6.76 -7.22 -4.08
N TRP A 300 -7.69 -6.87 -4.99
CA TRP A 300 -8.26 -7.85 -5.92
C TRP A 300 -7.22 -8.48 -6.83
N LEU A 301 -6.21 -7.73 -7.29
CA LEU A 301 -5.13 -8.26 -8.12
C LEU A 301 -4.19 -9.20 -7.36
N LEU A 302 -3.96 -8.92 -6.08
CA LEU A 302 -3.10 -9.75 -5.23
C LEU A 302 -3.83 -10.98 -4.66
N HIS A 303 -5.17 -10.94 -4.62
CA HIS A 303 -6.03 -12.01 -4.12
C HIS A 303 -7.15 -12.33 -5.14
N PRO A 304 -6.80 -12.82 -6.36
CA PRO A 304 -7.81 -13.21 -7.34
C PRO A 304 -8.63 -14.38 -6.80
N LEU A 305 -9.90 -14.47 -7.19
CA LEU A 305 -10.84 -15.42 -6.60
C LEU A 305 -10.85 -16.76 -7.31
N CYS A 306 -11.10 -17.84 -6.54
CA CYS A 306 -11.51 -19.16 -7.04
C CYS A 306 -13.02 -19.38 -6.91
N ASP A 307 -13.80 -18.37 -6.52
CA ASP A 307 -15.24 -18.43 -6.31
C ASP A 307 -15.96 -17.97 -7.58
N LEU A 308 -16.56 -18.94 -8.27
CA LEU A 308 -17.22 -18.70 -9.56
C LEU A 308 -18.42 -17.75 -9.45
N GLU A 309 -19.22 -17.85 -8.37
CA GLU A 309 -20.42 -17.04 -8.18
C GLU A 309 -20.05 -15.57 -8.00
N LYS A 310 -19.05 -15.28 -7.14
CA LYS A 310 -18.56 -13.92 -6.95
C LYS A 310 -17.93 -13.32 -8.21
N LEU A 311 -17.21 -14.15 -8.99
CA LEU A 311 -16.62 -13.70 -10.26
C LEU A 311 -17.70 -13.34 -11.28
N GLN A 312 -18.72 -14.19 -11.40
CA GLN A 312 -19.86 -13.96 -12.29
C GLN A 312 -20.67 -12.73 -11.87
N ALA A 313 -20.86 -12.51 -10.56
CA ALA A 313 -21.53 -11.33 -10.03
C ALA A 313 -20.78 -10.03 -10.40
N ARG A 314 -19.43 -10.01 -10.30
CA ARG A 314 -18.62 -8.87 -10.76
C ARG A 314 -18.75 -8.64 -12.27
N GLN A 315 -18.68 -9.70 -13.07
CA GLN A 315 -18.84 -9.60 -14.54
C GLN A 315 -20.23 -9.11 -14.94
N GLU A 316 -21.27 -9.54 -14.23
CA GLU A 316 -22.64 -9.08 -14.46
C GLU A 316 -22.77 -7.58 -14.21
N MET A 317 -22.23 -7.10 -13.09
CA MET A 317 -22.23 -5.66 -12.80
C MET A 317 -21.50 -4.86 -13.88
N ILE A 318 -20.35 -5.35 -14.37
CA ILE A 318 -19.62 -4.70 -15.50
C ILE A 318 -20.50 -4.70 -16.75
N SER A 319 -21.22 -5.82 -17.07
CA SER A 319 -22.13 -5.89 -18.21
C SER A 319 -23.21 -4.81 -18.15
N VAL A 320 -23.82 -4.63 -16.98
CA VAL A 320 -24.88 -3.62 -16.78
C VAL A 320 -24.34 -2.21 -16.94
N LEU A 321 -23.17 -1.92 -16.37
CA LEU A 321 -22.52 -0.61 -16.53
C LEU A 321 -22.21 -0.29 -18.00
N LEU A 322 -21.77 -1.27 -18.77
CA LEU A 322 -21.48 -1.11 -20.19
C LEU A 322 -22.75 -0.88 -21.04
N GLN A 323 -23.90 -1.41 -20.62
CA GLN A 323 -25.20 -1.18 -21.28
C GLN A 323 -25.76 0.21 -21.00
N GLU A 324 -25.35 0.85 -19.90
CA GLU A 324 -25.82 2.17 -19.46
C GLU A 324 -24.67 3.21 -19.40
N PRO A 325 -24.07 3.60 -20.54
CA PRO A 325 -22.87 4.47 -20.54
C PRO A 325 -23.11 5.85 -19.92
N TYR A 326 -24.34 6.36 -19.98
CA TYR A 326 -24.70 7.63 -19.36
C TYR A 326 -24.64 7.54 -17.82
N LEU A 327 -25.26 6.50 -17.24
CA LEU A 327 -25.22 6.28 -15.80
C LEU A 327 -23.79 5.96 -15.32
N MET A 328 -23.04 5.16 -16.08
CA MET A 328 -21.63 4.90 -15.82
C MET A 328 -20.81 6.20 -15.71
N SER A 329 -21.00 7.12 -16.67
CA SER A 329 -20.30 8.41 -16.65
C SER A 329 -20.75 9.29 -15.48
N LYS A 330 -22.04 9.30 -15.14
CA LYS A 330 -22.60 10.06 -14.01
C LYS A 330 -22.09 9.56 -12.67
N LEU A 331 -22.09 8.25 -12.44
CA LEU A 331 -21.52 7.61 -11.25
C LEU A 331 -20.02 7.95 -11.11
N ARG A 332 -19.29 7.89 -12.23
CA ARG A 332 -17.87 8.25 -12.29
C ARG A 332 -17.62 9.70 -11.85
N GLU A 333 -18.40 10.64 -12.35
CA GLU A 333 -18.27 12.06 -12.00
C GLU A 333 -18.60 12.31 -10.52
N SER A 334 -19.59 11.58 -9.98
CA SER A 334 -19.95 11.65 -8.57
C SER A 334 -18.80 11.15 -7.69
N LEU A 335 -18.13 10.03 -8.04
CA LEU A 335 -17.01 9.47 -7.29
C LEU A 335 -15.76 10.35 -7.29
N LYS A 336 -15.48 11.12 -8.36
CA LYS A 336 -14.35 12.07 -8.39
C LYS A 336 -14.39 13.09 -7.25
N ASN A 337 -15.57 13.40 -6.76
CA ASN A 337 -15.81 14.36 -5.68
C ASN A 337 -15.80 13.71 -4.28
N VAL A 338 -15.61 12.41 -4.20
CA VAL A 338 -15.50 11.66 -2.94
C VAL A 338 -14.05 11.63 -2.51
N ARG A 339 -13.81 12.02 -1.27
CA ARG A 339 -12.48 11.97 -0.65
C ARG A 339 -12.23 10.59 -0.02
N ASP A 340 -11.00 10.35 0.40
CA ASP A 340 -10.61 9.13 1.09
C ASP A 340 -11.29 9.02 2.46
N MET A 341 -12.51 8.49 2.49
CA MET A 341 -13.32 8.40 3.71
C MET A 341 -12.71 7.47 4.75
N GLU A 342 -12.01 6.41 4.33
CA GLU A 342 -11.32 5.50 5.25
C GLU A 342 -10.25 6.24 6.05
N ARG A 343 -9.32 6.92 5.37
CA ARG A 343 -8.24 7.67 6.03
C ARG A 343 -8.73 8.91 6.77
N LEU A 344 -9.77 9.58 6.27
CA LEU A 344 -10.40 10.71 6.99
C LEU A 344 -10.99 10.21 8.32
N THR A 345 -11.73 9.12 8.30
CA THR A 345 -12.33 8.52 9.49
C THR A 345 -11.25 8.06 10.48
N GLY A 346 -10.20 7.41 9.99
CA GLY A 346 -9.04 7.04 10.80
C GLY A 346 -8.37 8.24 11.49
N ARG A 347 -8.09 9.33 10.76
CA ARG A 347 -7.50 10.56 11.31
C ARG A 347 -8.39 11.23 12.36
N ILE A 348 -9.69 11.32 12.08
CA ILE A 348 -10.67 11.91 12.99
C ILE A 348 -10.70 11.13 14.31
N SER A 349 -10.75 9.80 14.23
CA SER A 349 -10.79 8.91 15.40
C SER A 349 -9.51 8.96 16.22
N GLN A 350 -8.36 9.08 15.57
CA GLN A 350 -7.05 9.21 16.23
C GLN A 350 -6.81 10.58 16.88
N GLY A 351 -7.74 11.50 16.76
CA GLY A 351 -7.58 12.87 17.27
C GLY A 351 -6.63 13.76 16.45
N ALA A 352 -6.16 13.27 15.29
CA ALA A 352 -5.30 13.98 14.37
C ALA A 352 -6.07 14.78 13.30
N GLY A 353 -7.38 14.48 13.14
CA GLY A 353 -8.25 15.18 12.19
C GLY A 353 -8.54 16.61 12.59
N ASN A 354 -8.67 17.48 11.60
CA ASN A 354 -9.01 18.89 11.75
C ASN A 354 -10.39 19.22 11.15
N ALA A 355 -10.81 20.49 11.21
CA ALA A 355 -12.11 20.90 10.68
C ALA A 355 -12.26 20.72 9.17
N ARG A 356 -11.17 20.77 8.39
CA ARG A 356 -11.17 20.47 6.95
C ARG A 356 -11.41 18.99 6.69
N ASP A 357 -10.90 18.10 7.54
CA ASP A 357 -11.14 16.65 7.45
C ASP A 357 -12.63 16.34 7.70
N LEU A 358 -13.26 16.99 8.69
CA LEU A 358 -14.71 16.87 8.93
C LEU A 358 -15.54 17.40 7.76
N GLN A 359 -15.15 18.54 7.19
CA GLN A 359 -15.83 19.13 6.03
C GLN A 359 -15.70 18.25 4.78
N ALA A 360 -14.52 17.68 4.55
CA ALA A 360 -14.26 16.74 3.44
C ALA A 360 -15.09 15.45 3.59
N LEU A 361 -15.20 14.93 4.83
CA LEU A 361 -16.05 13.78 5.14
C LEU A 361 -17.53 14.12 4.89
N ALA A 362 -18.03 15.25 5.42
CA ALA A 362 -19.41 15.68 5.21
C ALA A 362 -19.76 15.86 3.72
N SER A 363 -18.84 16.45 2.94
CA SER A 363 -19.01 16.60 1.49
C SER A 363 -19.07 15.25 0.77
N SER A 364 -18.27 14.27 1.20
CA SER A 364 -18.25 12.91 0.63
C SER A 364 -19.53 12.14 0.98
N LEU A 365 -19.93 12.15 2.25
CA LEU A 365 -21.17 11.50 2.73
C LEU A 365 -22.42 12.11 2.08
N GLY A 366 -22.43 13.41 1.85
CA GLY A 366 -23.55 14.11 1.18
C GLY A 366 -23.74 13.71 -0.29
N ARG A 367 -22.80 12.96 -0.90
CA ARG A 367 -22.96 12.40 -2.26
C ARG A 367 -23.65 11.05 -2.30
N ILE A 368 -23.74 10.37 -1.16
CA ILE A 368 -24.27 8.99 -1.09
C ILE A 368 -25.72 8.89 -1.54
N PRO A 369 -26.67 9.77 -1.15
CA PRO A 369 -28.03 9.70 -1.62
C PRO A 369 -28.15 9.72 -3.14
N ALA A 370 -27.48 10.66 -3.81
CA ALA A 370 -27.50 10.76 -5.26
C ALA A 370 -26.85 9.52 -5.94
N LEU A 371 -25.77 8.96 -5.37
CA LEU A 371 -25.17 7.72 -5.87
C LEU A 371 -26.13 6.53 -5.73
N ARG A 372 -26.88 6.44 -4.64
CA ARG A 372 -27.89 5.40 -4.44
C ARG A 372 -29.02 5.49 -5.45
N ASP A 373 -29.55 6.70 -5.70
CA ASP A 373 -30.60 6.95 -6.70
C ASP A 373 -30.12 6.55 -8.10
N ASP A 374 -28.84 6.85 -8.45
CA ASP A 374 -28.25 6.47 -9.72
C ASP A 374 -28.10 4.94 -9.83
N LEU A 375 -27.69 4.26 -8.76
CA LEU A 375 -27.60 2.80 -8.71
C LEU A 375 -28.99 2.13 -8.76
N GLU A 376 -30.02 2.75 -8.19
CA GLU A 376 -31.41 2.27 -8.30
C GLU A 376 -31.95 2.34 -9.75
N SER A 377 -31.40 3.26 -10.53
CA SER A 377 -31.80 3.43 -11.94
C SER A 377 -31.15 2.40 -12.89
N LEU A 378 -30.17 1.61 -12.41
CA LEU A 378 -29.53 0.58 -13.24
C LEU A 378 -30.46 -0.62 -13.45
N PRO A 379 -30.66 -1.10 -14.69
CA PRO A 379 -31.49 -2.24 -14.98
C PRO A 379 -30.71 -3.54 -14.72
N GLY A 380 -30.89 -4.18 -13.59
CA GLY A 380 -30.19 -5.43 -13.25
C GLY A 380 -28.96 -5.20 -12.36
N GLY A 381 -27.88 -5.98 -12.54
CA GLY A 381 -26.66 -5.90 -11.75
C GLY A 381 -26.57 -6.96 -10.64
N GLY A 382 -27.64 -7.74 -10.45
CA GLY A 382 -27.66 -8.94 -9.63
C GLY A 382 -27.25 -8.72 -8.16
N GLU A 383 -26.66 -9.76 -7.60
CA GLU A 383 -26.24 -9.79 -6.20
C GLU A 383 -25.18 -8.72 -5.87
N MET A 384 -24.27 -8.40 -6.81
CA MET A 384 -23.22 -7.42 -6.57
C MET A 384 -23.77 -6.00 -6.40
N LEU A 385 -24.74 -5.60 -7.24
CA LEU A 385 -25.42 -4.29 -7.10
C LEU A 385 -26.18 -4.19 -5.77
N GLU A 386 -26.92 -5.24 -5.40
CA GLU A 386 -27.67 -5.26 -4.14
C GLU A 386 -26.73 -5.22 -2.93
N SER A 387 -25.61 -5.95 -2.99
CA SER A 387 -24.57 -5.90 -1.96
C SER A 387 -23.98 -4.50 -1.80
N ILE A 388 -23.67 -3.80 -2.90
CA ILE A 388 -23.17 -2.42 -2.85
C ILE A 388 -24.23 -1.50 -2.24
N ARG A 389 -25.48 -1.57 -2.70
CA ARG A 389 -26.57 -0.71 -2.23
C ARG A 389 -26.89 -0.91 -0.75
N SER A 390 -26.96 -2.15 -0.29
CA SER A 390 -27.26 -2.48 1.12
C SER A 390 -26.17 -2.01 2.09
N ARG A 391 -24.92 -1.94 1.65
CA ARG A 391 -23.79 -1.44 2.44
C ARG A 391 -23.67 0.10 2.44
N MET A 392 -24.31 0.80 1.53
CA MET A 392 -24.33 2.27 1.51
C MET A 392 -25.32 2.81 2.54
N GLY A 393 -24.79 3.32 3.66
CA GLY A 393 -25.59 3.89 4.76
C GLY A 393 -26.24 5.23 4.42
N CYS A 394 -27.15 5.66 5.28
CA CYS A 394 -27.73 7.01 5.27
C CYS A 394 -27.09 7.83 6.38
N PHE A 395 -26.58 9.03 6.06
CA PHE A 395 -25.87 9.93 6.98
C PHE A 395 -26.41 11.36 6.93
N ASP A 396 -27.67 11.54 6.50
CA ASP A 396 -28.25 12.88 6.26
C ASP A 396 -28.21 13.76 7.51
N GLU A 397 -28.52 13.20 8.68
CA GLU A 397 -28.48 13.91 9.96
C GLU A 397 -27.05 14.37 10.32
N LEU A 398 -26.06 13.49 10.12
CA LEU A 398 -24.66 13.79 10.37
C LEU A 398 -24.14 14.86 9.39
N VAL A 399 -24.47 14.73 8.12
CA VAL A 399 -24.12 15.71 7.07
C VAL A 399 -24.71 17.07 7.39
N ASP A 400 -26.00 17.13 7.72
CA ASP A 400 -26.69 18.38 8.08
C ASP A 400 -26.06 19.03 9.33
N LEU A 401 -25.77 18.21 10.37
CA LEU A 401 -25.08 18.69 11.56
C LEU A 401 -23.73 19.33 11.22
N LEU A 402 -22.88 18.63 10.46
CA LEU A 402 -21.54 19.11 10.11
C LEU A 402 -21.60 20.38 9.22
N GLN A 403 -22.52 20.44 8.26
CA GLN A 403 -22.71 21.58 7.38
C GLN A 403 -23.23 22.82 8.09
N ARG A 404 -24.12 22.64 9.07
CA ARG A 404 -24.59 23.74 9.92
C ARG A 404 -23.53 24.24 10.89
N ALA A 405 -22.70 23.33 11.40
CA ALA A 405 -21.71 23.66 12.42
C ALA A 405 -20.44 24.27 11.86
N LEU A 406 -19.94 23.78 10.73
CA LEU A 406 -18.63 24.17 10.18
C LEU A 406 -18.74 25.29 9.13
N VAL A 407 -17.75 26.15 9.08
CA VAL A 407 -17.60 27.12 7.97
C VAL A 407 -17.21 26.40 6.68
N ASP A 408 -17.46 27.01 5.51
CA ASP A 408 -17.18 26.37 4.21
C ASP A 408 -15.70 26.11 3.97
N GLU A 409 -14.82 27.02 4.41
CA GLU A 409 -13.37 26.92 4.29
C GLU A 409 -12.70 27.05 5.68
N PRO A 410 -12.68 25.98 6.50
CA PRO A 410 -12.07 26.05 7.81
C PRO A 410 -10.54 26.29 7.74
N PRO A 411 -9.95 27.01 8.72
CA PRO A 411 -8.50 27.11 8.84
C PRO A 411 -7.86 25.73 9.09
N VAL A 412 -6.56 25.62 8.82
CA VAL A 412 -5.81 24.35 9.03
C VAL A 412 -5.66 24.04 10.53
N THR A 413 -5.44 25.08 11.32
CA THR A 413 -5.18 24.99 12.76
C THR A 413 -6.46 25.16 13.56
N ILE A 414 -6.80 24.18 14.39
CA ILE A 414 -8.02 24.18 15.21
C ILE A 414 -7.94 25.26 16.30
N LYS A 415 -6.76 25.51 16.85
CA LYS A 415 -6.56 26.39 18.03
C LYS A 415 -6.65 27.89 17.69
N GLU A 416 -6.63 28.27 16.42
CA GLU A 416 -6.74 29.67 16.00
C GLU A 416 -8.17 30.19 15.98
N GLY A 417 -9.16 29.30 16.06
CA GLY A 417 -10.57 29.64 15.95
C GLY A 417 -11.02 29.85 14.50
N GLY A 418 -12.25 30.29 14.31
CA GLY A 418 -12.84 30.54 12.97
C GLY A 418 -13.30 29.25 12.27
N ILE A 419 -13.56 28.18 13.00
CA ILE A 419 -13.98 26.86 12.47
C ILE A 419 -15.49 26.65 12.54
N ILE A 420 -16.16 27.24 13.52
CA ILE A 420 -17.60 27.10 13.74
C ILE A 420 -18.35 28.23 13.03
N ARG A 421 -19.43 27.89 12.35
CA ARG A 421 -20.29 28.83 11.61
C ARG A 421 -21.03 29.77 12.57
N GLU A 422 -21.20 31.03 12.16
CA GLU A 422 -22.05 31.99 12.88
C GLU A 422 -23.51 31.51 12.86
N GLY A 423 -24.19 31.64 13.99
CA GLY A 423 -25.57 31.12 14.20
C GLY A 423 -25.66 29.69 14.69
N TYR A 424 -24.54 28.94 14.78
CA TYR A 424 -24.58 27.56 15.28
C TYR A 424 -24.63 27.48 16.81
N HIS A 425 -23.91 28.34 17.52
CA HIS A 425 -23.85 28.32 18.98
C HIS A 425 -23.97 29.73 19.57
N ALA A 426 -25.12 30.03 20.22
CA ALA A 426 -25.47 31.39 20.69
C ALA A 426 -24.39 32.02 21.60
N GLY A 427 -23.87 31.26 22.59
CA GLY A 427 -22.81 31.76 23.47
C GLY A 427 -21.49 32.07 22.76
N LEU A 428 -21.18 31.37 21.64
CA LEU A 428 -20.03 31.68 20.83
C LEU A 428 -20.24 32.99 20.05
N ASP A 429 -21.43 33.19 19.53
CA ASP A 429 -21.79 34.39 18.77
C ASP A 429 -21.80 35.62 19.66
N GLU A 430 -22.25 35.51 20.91
CA GLU A 430 -22.13 36.57 21.92
C GLU A 430 -20.67 36.97 22.18
N LEU A 431 -19.77 36.00 22.34
CA LEU A 431 -18.35 36.25 22.54
C LEU A 431 -17.69 36.89 21.32
N ARG A 432 -18.05 36.46 20.12
CA ARG A 432 -17.57 37.07 18.86
C ARG A 432 -18.06 38.48 18.69
N LEU A 433 -19.32 38.74 19.05
CA LEU A 433 -19.90 40.10 19.04
C LEU A 433 -19.15 41.01 20.03
N ALA A 434 -18.92 40.55 21.26
CA ALA A 434 -18.17 41.32 22.27
C ALA A 434 -16.74 41.65 21.81
N SER A 435 -16.07 40.73 21.12
CA SER A 435 -14.74 40.98 20.54
C SER A 435 -14.81 41.99 19.37
N ARG A 436 -15.82 41.87 18.49
CA ARG A 436 -16.01 42.79 17.36
C ARG A 436 -16.33 44.20 17.83
N ASP A 437 -17.29 44.34 18.75
CA ASP A 437 -17.69 45.61 19.31
C ASP A 437 -16.51 46.28 20.06
N GLY A 438 -15.69 45.47 20.76
CA GLY A 438 -14.46 45.93 21.39
C GLY A 438 -13.42 46.46 20.38
N LYS A 439 -13.28 45.83 19.20
CA LYS A 439 -12.38 46.31 18.13
C LYS A 439 -12.91 47.61 17.48
N GLU A 440 -14.21 47.73 17.30
CA GLU A 440 -14.85 48.98 16.84
C GLU A 440 -14.65 50.10 17.85
N TRP A 441 -14.82 49.81 19.15
CA TRP A 441 -14.54 50.76 20.21
C TRP A 441 -13.06 51.25 20.20
N LEU A 442 -12.07 50.35 19.96
CA LEU A 442 -10.67 50.74 19.80
C LEU A 442 -10.44 51.70 18.65
N ALA A 443 -11.13 51.52 17.52
CA ALA A 443 -11.06 52.41 16.38
C ALA A 443 -11.67 53.81 16.73
N GLN A 444 -12.80 53.83 17.45
CA GLN A 444 -13.42 55.05 17.96
C GLN A 444 -12.53 55.74 19.00
N LEU A 445 -11.90 55.00 19.91
CA LEU A 445 -10.94 55.52 20.86
C LEU A 445 -9.74 56.16 20.15
N GLN A 446 -9.20 55.52 19.12
CA GLN A 446 -8.09 56.08 18.33
C GLN A 446 -8.47 57.44 17.73
N GLU A 447 -9.65 57.54 17.17
CA GLU A 447 -10.13 58.81 16.60
C GLU A 447 -10.42 59.87 17.67
N LYS A 448 -11.01 59.49 18.81
CA LYS A 448 -11.20 60.32 19.97
C LYS A 448 -9.88 60.88 20.50
N GLU A 449 -8.85 60.02 20.65
CA GLU A 449 -7.54 60.43 21.13
C GLU A 449 -6.74 61.26 20.13
N ARG A 450 -6.92 61.05 18.83
CA ARG A 450 -6.36 61.93 17.77
C ARG A 450 -6.92 63.33 17.89
N ARG A 451 -8.24 63.45 18.05
CA ARG A 451 -8.90 64.80 18.23
C ARG A 451 -8.52 65.44 19.55
N ARG A 452 -8.42 64.69 20.65
CA ARG A 452 -8.05 65.15 21.96
C ARG A 452 -6.62 65.71 22.01
N THR A 453 -5.66 65.01 21.41
CA THR A 453 -4.23 65.32 21.47
C THR A 453 -3.76 66.20 20.29
N GLY A 454 -4.51 66.27 19.21
CA GLY A 454 -4.07 66.94 17.97
C GLY A 454 -2.89 66.24 17.32
N ILE A 455 -2.78 64.87 17.48
CA ILE A 455 -1.70 64.06 16.91
C ILE A 455 -2.31 63.15 15.86
N ASP A 456 -2.30 63.56 14.58
CA ASP A 456 -2.87 62.82 13.48
C ASP A 456 -2.16 61.44 13.26
N SER A 457 -0.86 61.35 13.61
CA SER A 457 -0.05 60.16 13.47
C SER A 457 -0.28 59.11 14.58
N LEU A 458 -1.10 59.41 15.60
CA LEU A 458 -1.42 58.51 16.71
C LEU A 458 -2.13 57.25 16.18
N LYS A 459 -1.62 56.06 16.58
CA LYS A 459 -2.20 54.79 16.23
C LYS A 459 -2.33 53.91 17.48
N ILE A 460 -3.44 53.21 17.60
CA ILE A 460 -3.60 52.12 18.54
C ILE A 460 -3.20 50.84 17.82
N ARG A 461 -2.25 50.08 18.43
CA ARG A 461 -1.72 48.85 17.88
C ARG A 461 -1.69 47.77 18.92
N PHE A 462 -1.58 46.53 18.48
CA PHE A 462 -1.43 45.34 19.33
C PHE A 462 -0.04 44.73 19.20
N ASN A 463 0.48 44.24 20.31
CA ASN A 463 1.70 43.47 20.35
C ASN A 463 1.54 42.32 21.39
N ASN A 464 1.94 41.09 21.03
CA ASN A 464 1.77 39.91 21.90
C ASN A 464 2.43 40.03 23.29
N VAL A 465 3.46 40.86 23.44
CA VAL A 465 4.18 41.04 24.70
C VAL A 465 3.54 42.12 25.60
N PHE A 466 3.03 43.21 24.97
CA PHE A 466 2.58 44.39 25.70
C PHE A 466 1.07 44.63 25.63
N GLY A 467 0.35 43.89 24.82
CA GLY A 467 -1.07 44.05 24.55
C GLY A 467 -1.37 45.25 23.60
N TYR A 468 -2.52 45.89 23.77
CA TYR A 468 -2.86 47.10 23.06
C TYR A 468 -2.14 48.32 23.60
N TYR A 469 -1.59 49.15 22.72
CA TYR A 469 -0.86 50.37 23.10
C TYR A 469 -1.12 51.49 22.10
N ILE A 470 -1.00 52.73 22.60
CA ILE A 470 -1.04 53.94 21.78
C ILE A 470 0.39 54.25 21.36
N GLU A 471 0.65 54.30 20.07
CA GLU A 471 1.94 54.63 19.48
C GLU A 471 1.96 56.11 19.07
N VAL A 472 2.89 56.89 19.63
CA VAL A 472 3.10 58.31 19.31
C VAL A 472 4.54 58.47 18.84
N THR A 473 4.69 59.20 17.70
CA THR A 473 6.01 59.54 17.14
C THR A 473 6.71 60.57 17.99
N LYS A 474 8.03 60.48 18.14
CA LYS A 474 8.83 61.39 18.97
C LYS A 474 8.64 62.87 18.70
N SER A 475 8.32 63.22 17.46
CA SER A 475 8.02 64.61 17.05
C SER A 475 6.79 65.24 17.72
N HIS A 476 5.96 64.43 18.35
CA HIS A 476 4.74 64.89 19.03
C HIS A 476 4.71 64.60 20.54
N TYR A 477 5.86 64.36 21.15
CA TYR A 477 5.99 63.98 22.56
C TYR A 477 5.42 65.02 23.47
N ASP A 478 5.66 66.32 23.19
CA ASP A 478 5.15 67.49 23.98
C ASP A 478 3.61 67.56 24.03
N LYS A 479 2.91 66.89 23.13
CA LYS A 479 1.45 66.84 23.11
C LYS A 479 0.83 65.63 23.79
N VAL A 480 1.66 64.77 24.41
CA VAL A 480 1.18 63.60 25.11
C VAL A 480 0.52 63.97 26.43
N PRO A 481 -0.74 63.61 26.68
CA PRO A 481 -1.44 63.88 27.92
C PRO A 481 -0.81 63.21 29.13
N PRO A 482 -0.95 63.74 30.35
CA PRO A 482 -0.34 63.23 31.58
C PRO A 482 -0.96 61.90 32.06
N ASP A 483 -2.13 61.55 31.58
CA ASP A 483 -2.82 60.29 31.86
C ASP A 483 -2.27 59.11 31.06
N TYR A 484 -1.38 59.33 30.06
CA TYR A 484 -0.72 58.32 29.31
C TYR A 484 0.43 57.70 30.13
N GLN A 485 0.31 56.40 30.44
CA GLN A 485 1.37 55.66 31.09
C GLN A 485 2.34 55.11 30.07
N ARG A 486 3.58 55.51 30.13
CA ARG A 486 4.65 55.04 29.24
C ARG A 486 5.01 53.56 29.49
N LYS A 487 5.02 52.74 28.45
CA LYS A 487 5.37 51.31 28.48
C LYS A 487 6.72 51.02 27.83
N GLN A 488 7.02 51.61 26.69
CA GLN A 488 8.25 51.32 25.94
C GLN A 488 8.69 52.52 25.11
N THR A 489 9.99 52.75 25.03
CA THR A 489 10.64 53.72 24.14
C THR A 489 11.27 52.98 22.98
N LEU A 490 10.95 53.40 21.74
CA LEU A 490 11.55 52.97 20.52
C LEU A 490 12.44 54.09 19.91
N VAL A 491 13.21 53.76 18.88
CA VAL A 491 14.10 54.74 18.22
C VAL A 491 13.32 55.92 17.72
N ASN A 492 12.13 55.74 17.09
CA ASN A 492 11.33 56.77 16.44
C ASN A 492 9.94 57.01 17.02
N ALA A 493 9.51 56.24 18.01
CA ALA A 493 8.19 56.35 18.64
C ALA A 493 8.22 55.95 20.10
N GLU A 494 7.18 56.29 20.84
CA GLU A 494 6.93 55.83 22.20
C GLU A 494 5.57 55.13 22.27
N ARG A 495 5.47 54.17 23.19
CA ARG A 495 4.26 53.39 23.42
C ARG A 495 3.69 53.70 24.80
N PHE A 496 2.39 53.99 24.78
CA PHE A 496 1.65 54.39 25.99
C PHE A 496 0.43 53.49 26.18
N VAL A 497 -0.07 53.45 27.42
CA VAL A 497 -1.32 52.75 27.77
C VAL A 497 -2.15 53.68 28.67
N THR A 498 -3.47 53.64 28.48
CA THR A 498 -4.41 54.30 29.40
C THR A 498 -5.20 53.25 30.19
N PRO A 499 -5.77 53.59 31.36
CA PRO A 499 -6.62 52.69 32.12
C PRO A 499 -7.83 52.20 31.33
N GLU A 500 -8.46 53.08 30.53
CA GLU A 500 -9.59 52.79 29.65
C GLU A 500 -9.18 51.73 28.59
N LEU A 501 -8.04 51.91 27.93
CA LEU A 501 -7.49 50.98 26.95
C LEU A 501 -7.19 49.62 27.59
N LYS A 502 -6.65 49.62 28.82
CA LYS A 502 -6.31 48.38 29.52
C LYS A 502 -7.53 47.57 29.96
N GLN A 503 -8.59 48.22 30.37
CA GLN A 503 -9.86 47.57 30.70
C GLN A 503 -10.50 46.95 29.49
N MET A 504 -10.55 47.64 28.34
CA MET A 504 -11.11 47.13 27.10
C MET A 504 -10.25 45.99 26.52
N GLU A 505 -8.91 46.08 26.62
CA GLU A 505 -7.98 45.01 26.28
C GLU A 505 -8.35 43.71 26.99
N ASN A 506 -8.55 43.75 28.30
CA ASN A 506 -8.91 42.55 29.07
C ASN A 506 -10.26 41.96 28.59
N THR A 507 -11.22 42.80 28.23
CA THR A 507 -12.52 42.39 27.71
C THR A 507 -12.38 41.72 26.33
N ILE A 508 -11.63 42.32 25.41
CA ILE A 508 -11.43 41.80 24.04
C ILE A 508 -10.62 40.52 24.07
N LEU A 509 -9.46 40.50 24.76
CA LEU A 509 -8.60 39.32 24.81
C LEU A 509 -9.28 38.19 25.56
N GLY A 510 -10.03 38.48 26.62
CA GLY A 510 -10.81 37.48 27.34
C GLY A 510 -11.95 36.89 26.50
N ALA A 511 -12.62 37.71 25.67
CA ALA A 511 -13.64 37.26 24.76
C ALA A 511 -13.05 36.42 23.62
N ASP A 512 -11.94 36.84 23.01
CA ASP A 512 -11.22 36.10 21.94
C ASP A 512 -10.72 34.73 22.46
N GLU A 513 -10.12 34.66 23.64
CA GLU A 513 -9.63 33.42 24.23
C GLU A 513 -10.77 32.45 24.55
N ARG A 514 -11.85 32.96 25.20
CA ARG A 514 -13.03 32.13 25.46
C ARG A 514 -13.72 31.69 24.20
N SER A 515 -13.80 32.53 23.17
CA SER A 515 -14.34 32.18 21.86
C SER A 515 -13.59 30.99 21.25
N ARG A 516 -12.26 31.03 21.23
CA ARG A 516 -11.42 29.92 20.73
C ARG A 516 -11.61 28.65 21.55
N GLN A 517 -11.72 28.78 22.86
CA GLN A 517 -11.95 27.63 23.73
C GLN A 517 -13.30 26.96 23.46
N VAL A 518 -14.37 27.75 23.34
CA VAL A 518 -15.72 27.24 23.00
C VAL A 518 -15.72 26.61 21.60
N GLU A 519 -15.07 27.23 20.60
CA GLU A 519 -14.94 26.66 19.27
C GLU A 519 -14.24 25.30 19.30
N TYR A 520 -13.18 25.17 20.08
CA TYR A 520 -12.46 23.92 20.25
C TYR A 520 -13.34 22.85 20.93
N GLU A 521 -14.11 23.21 21.96
CA GLU A 521 -15.05 22.29 22.63
C GLU A 521 -16.15 21.83 21.64
N GLN A 522 -16.72 22.74 20.86
CA GLN A 522 -17.71 22.38 19.83
C GLN A 522 -17.11 21.45 18.77
N PHE A 523 -15.88 21.71 18.34
CA PHE A 523 -15.16 20.82 17.43
C PHE A 523 -14.99 19.41 18.01
N LEU A 524 -14.65 19.29 19.30
CA LEU A 524 -14.52 17.98 19.96
C LEU A 524 -15.85 17.21 19.98
N LEU A 525 -16.97 17.90 20.22
CA LEU A 525 -18.31 17.29 20.17
C LEU A 525 -18.67 16.79 18.78
N LEU A 526 -18.36 17.58 17.73
CA LEU A 526 -18.59 17.15 16.34
C LEU A 526 -17.74 15.94 15.99
N ARG A 527 -16.48 15.90 16.45
CA ARG A 527 -15.60 14.77 16.25
C ARG A 527 -16.12 13.50 16.95
N GLU A 528 -16.62 13.63 18.17
CA GLU A 528 -17.24 12.52 18.91
C GLU A 528 -18.49 11.99 18.20
N GLU A 529 -19.31 12.88 17.62
CA GLU A 529 -20.48 12.47 16.87
C GLU A 529 -20.11 11.67 15.62
N VAL A 530 -19.11 12.11 14.85
CA VAL A 530 -18.55 11.29 13.76
C VAL A 530 -18.06 9.94 14.26
N GLY A 531 -17.44 9.92 15.45
CA GLY A 531 -16.98 8.70 16.12
C GLY A 531 -18.05 7.64 16.33
N ARG A 532 -19.32 8.05 16.51
CA ARG A 532 -20.47 7.13 16.68
C ARG A 532 -20.87 6.46 15.37
N HIS A 533 -20.56 7.07 14.23
CA HIS A 533 -20.91 6.58 12.90
C HIS A 533 -19.78 5.84 12.17
N ILE A 534 -18.61 5.61 12.80
CA ILE A 534 -17.41 5.03 12.16
C ILE A 534 -17.74 3.74 11.42
N ASP A 535 -18.43 2.79 12.04
CA ASP A 535 -18.73 1.48 11.43
C ASP A 535 -19.53 1.62 10.13
N GLY A 536 -20.57 2.43 10.15
CA GLY A 536 -21.39 2.69 8.98
C GLY A 536 -20.61 3.38 7.86
N ILE A 537 -19.74 4.33 8.23
CA ILE A 537 -18.87 5.06 7.26
C ILE A 537 -17.86 4.11 6.64
N GLN A 538 -17.21 3.23 7.41
CA GLN A 538 -16.27 2.25 6.89
C GLN A 538 -16.92 1.24 5.95
N ILE A 539 -18.11 0.72 6.30
CA ILE A 539 -18.88 -0.17 5.42
C ILE A 539 -19.25 0.51 4.11
N THR A 540 -19.67 1.77 4.19
CA THR A 540 -20.04 2.55 3.01
C THR A 540 -18.82 2.86 2.15
N ALA A 541 -17.67 3.18 2.76
CA ALA A 541 -16.41 3.43 2.06
C ALA A 541 -15.96 2.19 1.27
N ASP A 542 -16.07 1.00 1.88
CA ASP A 542 -15.79 -0.29 1.23
C ASP A 542 -16.74 -0.57 0.05
N ALA A 543 -18.03 -0.29 0.19
CA ALA A 543 -19.00 -0.41 -0.91
C ALA A 543 -18.69 0.56 -2.06
N MET A 544 -18.28 1.79 -1.74
CA MET A 544 -17.88 2.77 -2.76
C MET A 544 -16.57 2.40 -3.45
N ALA A 545 -15.63 1.76 -2.73
CA ALA A 545 -14.41 1.23 -3.31
C ALA A 545 -14.70 0.10 -4.32
N ASP A 546 -15.61 -0.82 -3.97
CA ASP A 546 -16.06 -1.87 -4.90
C ASP A 546 -16.69 -1.26 -6.17
N LEU A 547 -17.58 -0.28 -6.00
CA LEU A 547 -18.21 0.42 -7.13
C LEU A 547 -17.16 1.12 -8.03
N ASP A 548 -16.20 1.79 -7.44
CA ASP A 548 -15.15 2.52 -8.17
C ASP A 548 -14.25 1.57 -8.98
N VAL A 549 -13.91 0.41 -8.42
CA VAL A 549 -13.17 -0.64 -9.15
C VAL A 549 -13.98 -1.15 -10.34
N LEU A 550 -15.25 -1.49 -10.13
CA LEU A 550 -16.13 -2.02 -11.19
C LEU A 550 -16.34 -1.00 -12.33
N LEU A 551 -16.51 0.28 -11.97
CA LEU A 551 -16.57 1.38 -12.95
C LEU A 551 -15.27 1.52 -13.74
N GLY A 552 -14.13 1.46 -13.06
CA GLY A 552 -12.81 1.52 -13.71
C GLY A 552 -12.58 0.35 -14.66
N LEU A 553 -12.96 -0.87 -14.27
CA LEU A 553 -12.86 -2.07 -15.12
C LEU A 553 -13.83 -1.99 -16.33
N ALA A 554 -15.05 -1.48 -16.13
CA ALA A 554 -16.01 -1.27 -17.21
C ALA A 554 -15.50 -0.23 -18.23
N GLU A 555 -14.95 0.89 -17.75
CA GLU A 555 -14.38 1.93 -18.61
C GLU A 555 -13.19 1.40 -19.42
N GLY A 556 -12.30 0.63 -18.80
CA GLY A 556 -11.19 -0.05 -19.47
C GLY A 556 -11.67 -1.04 -20.52
N ALA A 557 -12.69 -1.84 -20.21
CA ALA A 557 -13.30 -2.80 -21.12
C ALA A 557 -13.91 -2.10 -22.35
N GLN A 558 -14.62 -1.00 -22.15
CA GLN A 558 -15.20 -0.19 -23.22
C GLN A 558 -14.11 0.43 -24.13
N GLN A 559 -13.11 1.04 -23.51
CA GLN A 559 -12.06 1.76 -24.25
C GLN A 559 -11.18 0.85 -25.10
N TYR A 560 -10.83 -0.33 -24.58
CA TYR A 560 -9.91 -1.28 -25.24
C TYR A 560 -10.63 -2.48 -25.87
N GLN A 561 -11.95 -2.46 -25.91
CA GLN A 561 -12.77 -3.53 -26.50
C GLN A 561 -12.42 -4.91 -25.94
N TYR A 562 -12.46 -5.02 -24.59
CA TYR A 562 -12.28 -6.28 -23.88
C TYR A 562 -13.58 -7.09 -23.93
N CYS A 563 -13.46 -8.41 -23.99
CA CYS A 563 -14.61 -9.31 -23.99
C CYS A 563 -14.90 -9.86 -22.58
N ARG A 564 -16.15 -10.23 -22.33
CA ARG A 564 -16.56 -10.99 -21.14
C ARG A 564 -16.05 -12.42 -21.28
N PRO A 565 -15.14 -12.91 -20.43
CA PRO A 565 -14.74 -14.30 -20.47
C PRO A 565 -15.84 -15.22 -19.90
N VAL A 566 -15.99 -16.39 -20.49
CA VAL A 566 -16.77 -17.48 -19.90
C VAL A 566 -15.91 -18.13 -18.82
N LEU A 567 -16.46 -18.24 -17.61
CA LEU A 567 -15.80 -18.85 -16.46
C LEU A 567 -16.56 -20.09 -16.01
N ASP A 568 -15.84 -21.17 -15.74
CA ASP A 568 -16.37 -22.41 -15.18
C ASP A 568 -15.33 -23.18 -14.36
N ASN A 569 -15.71 -24.34 -13.83
CA ASN A 569 -14.84 -25.22 -13.08
C ASN A 569 -14.13 -26.28 -13.94
N SER A 570 -14.14 -26.15 -15.27
CA SER A 570 -13.42 -27.05 -16.19
C SER A 570 -11.91 -26.85 -16.09
N MET A 571 -11.18 -27.67 -16.84
CA MET A 571 -9.73 -27.53 -16.99
C MET A 571 -9.36 -26.84 -18.32
N THR A 572 -10.35 -26.34 -19.05
CA THR A 572 -10.16 -25.72 -20.37
C THR A 572 -9.67 -24.27 -20.19
N LEU A 573 -8.67 -23.86 -20.95
CA LEU A 573 -8.26 -22.49 -21.13
C LEU A 573 -8.15 -22.22 -22.62
N ARG A 574 -9.09 -21.45 -23.15
CA ARG A 574 -9.15 -21.07 -24.56
C ARG A 574 -9.25 -19.57 -24.70
N ILE A 575 -8.27 -18.97 -25.33
CA ILE A 575 -8.20 -17.53 -25.61
C ILE A 575 -8.05 -17.37 -27.12
N VAL A 576 -8.95 -16.62 -27.74
CA VAL A 576 -8.92 -16.32 -29.19
C VAL A 576 -8.49 -14.87 -29.33
N ASN A 577 -7.51 -14.63 -30.20
CA ASN A 577 -6.96 -13.31 -30.49
C ASN A 577 -6.63 -12.50 -29.21
N GLY A 578 -5.99 -13.17 -28.25
CA GLY A 578 -5.57 -12.55 -27.00
C GLY A 578 -4.48 -11.49 -27.23
N ARG A 579 -4.53 -10.43 -26.45
CA ARG A 579 -3.59 -9.31 -26.47
C ARG A 579 -2.96 -9.14 -25.08
N HIS A 580 -1.72 -8.62 -25.02
CA HIS A 580 -1.05 -8.39 -23.74
C HIS A 580 -1.51 -7.05 -23.16
N PRO A 581 -2.23 -7.02 -22.02
CA PRO A 581 -2.90 -5.82 -21.52
C PRO A 581 -1.97 -4.63 -21.31
N VAL A 582 -0.76 -4.87 -20.79
CA VAL A 582 0.21 -3.80 -20.51
C VAL A 582 0.86 -3.31 -21.80
N ILE A 583 1.26 -4.23 -22.68
CA ILE A 583 2.00 -3.85 -23.89
C ILE A 583 1.08 -3.15 -24.89
N GLU A 584 -0.15 -3.62 -25.10
CA GLU A 584 -1.06 -2.97 -26.05
C GLU A 584 -1.37 -1.51 -25.72
N GLN A 585 -1.38 -1.16 -24.43
CA GLN A 585 -1.67 0.21 -23.99
C GLN A 585 -0.44 1.14 -23.99
N ASN A 586 0.78 0.58 -23.99
CA ASN A 586 2.02 1.35 -23.86
C ASN A 586 2.90 1.39 -25.11
N VAL A 587 2.60 0.58 -26.15
CA VAL A 587 3.37 0.62 -27.39
C VAL A 587 2.94 1.79 -28.24
N SER A 588 3.87 2.72 -28.51
CA SER A 588 3.64 3.87 -29.39
C SER A 588 3.96 3.48 -30.83
N GLY A 589 2.94 3.41 -31.69
CA GLY A 589 3.10 3.34 -33.16
C GLY A 589 2.93 1.97 -33.82
N ASP A 590 3.13 0.85 -33.11
CA ASP A 590 2.89 -0.49 -33.65
C ASP A 590 1.57 -1.08 -33.12
N VAL A 591 0.81 -1.74 -33.96
CA VAL A 591 -0.37 -2.48 -33.53
C VAL A 591 0.08 -3.81 -32.91
N PHE A 592 -0.39 -4.12 -31.70
CA PHE A 592 -0.13 -5.41 -31.07
C PHE A 592 -0.68 -6.55 -31.90
N VAL A 593 0.13 -7.60 -32.14
CA VAL A 593 -0.29 -8.78 -32.90
C VAL A 593 -0.99 -9.77 -31.95
N PRO A 594 -2.30 -9.98 -32.08
CA PRO A 594 -3.04 -10.88 -31.18
C PRO A 594 -2.71 -12.35 -31.48
N ASN A 595 -2.75 -13.17 -30.42
CA ASN A 595 -2.42 -14.60 -30.48
C ASN A 595 -3.43 -15.46 -29.75
N ASP A 596 -3.63 -16.68 -30.22
CA ASP A 596 -4.48 -17.66 -29.60
C ASP A 596 -3.70 -18.47 -28.57
N ALA A 597 -4.40 -18.91 -27.52
CA ALA A 597 -3.87 -19.88 -26.57
C ALA A 597 -4.96 -20.92 -26.26
N PHE A 598 -4.56 -22.19 -26.29
CA PHE A 598 -5.48 -23.29 -26.10
C PHE A 598 -4.83 -24.36 -25.24
N LEU A 599 -5.33 -24.58 -24.04
CA LEU A 599 -4.89 -25.60 -23.09
C LEU A 599 -6.07 -26.44 -22.67
N GLU A 600 -5.96 -27.74 -22.91
CA GLU A 600 -6.94 -28.77 -22.53
C GLU A 600 -6.26 -30.03 -21.99
N PRO A 601 -6.89 -30.76 -21.04
CA PRO A 601 -6.25 -31.89 -20.36
C PRO A 601 -5.74 -33.00 -21.28
N GLU A 602 -6.46 -33.31 -22.35
CA GLU A 602 -6.16 -34.45 -23.21
C GLU A 602 -5.33 -34.11 -24.44
N GLU A 603 -5.56 -32.93 -25.05
CA GLU A 603 -4.95 -32.58 -26.32
C GLU A 603 -3.75 -31.65 -26.18
N ASN A 604 -3.82 -30.64 -25.30
CA ASN A 604 -2.88 -29.53 -25.20
C ASN A 604 -2.53 -29.17 -23.75
N ARG A 605 -2.30 -30.15 -22.89
CA ARG A 605 -1.99 -29.90 -21.48
C ARG A 605 -0.67 -29.14 -21.30
N LEU A 606 0.33 -29.50 -22.10
CA LEU A 606 1.65 -28.88 -22.09
C LEU A 606 1.98 -28.36 -23.49
N ILE A 607 2.19 -27.06 -23.62
CA ILE A 607 2.61 -26.40 -24.85
C ILE A 607 4.10 -26.11 -24.78
N LEU A 608 4.88 -26.68 -25.70
CA LEU A 608 6.28 -26.36 -25.90
C LEU A 608 6.41 -25.26 -26.95
N LEU A 609 6.82 -24.06 -26.52
CA LEU A 609 6.91 -22.90 -27.39
C LEU A 609 8.36 -22.62 -27.79
N THR A 610 8.69 -22.82 -29.06
CA THR A 610 10.02 -22.60 -29.62
C THR A 610 10.08 -21.33 -30.47
N GLY A 611 11.26 -20.89 -30.82
CA GLY A 611 11.48 -19.75 -31.69
C GLY A 611 12.61 -18.84 -31.21
N PRO A 612 13.00 -17.83 -32.02
CA PRO A 612 14.12 -16.97 -31.69
C PRO A 612 13.88 -16.07 -30.48
N THR A 613 14.98 -15.59 -29.90
CA THR A 613 14.93 -14.54 -28.86
C THR A 613 14.34 -13.26 -29.47
N MET A 614 13.60 -12.45 -28.72
CA MET A 614 12.89 -11.24 -29.15
C MET A 614 11.70 -11.46 -30.11
N ALA A 615 11.35 -12.68 -30.43
CA ALA A 615 10.21 -12.97 -31.32
C ALA A 615 8.83 -12.86 -30.64
N GLY A 616 8.79 -12.74 -29.32
CA GLY A 616 7.55 -12.57 -28.55
C GLY A 616 7.07 -13.79 -27.74
N LYS A 617 7.91 -14.83 -27.56
CA LYS A 617 7.58 -16.02 -26.74
C LYS A 617 7.19 -15.65 -25.33
N SER A 618 8.08 -14.95 -24.60
CA SER A 618 7.88 -14.53 -23.22
C SER A 618 6.66 -13.61 -23.06
N THR A 619 6.43 -12.74 -24.06
CA THR A 619 5.25 -11.87 -24.11
C THR A 619 3.97 -12.70 -24.19
N HIS A 620 3.93 -13.73 -25.07
CA HIS A 620 2.74 -14.56 -25.24
C HIS A 620 2.41 -15.38 -24.00
N ILE A 621 3.42 -16.05 -23.39
CA ILE A 621 3.15 -16.88 -22.22
C ILE A 621 2.70 -16.03 -21.01
N ARG A 622 3.29 -14.84 -20.80
CA ARG A 622 2.83 -13.88 -19.80
C ARG A 622 1.43 -13.35 -20.07
N GLN A 623 1.12 -13.06 -21.34
CA GLN A 623 -0.22 -12.64 -21.77
C GLN A 623 -1.29 -13.61 -21.30
N VAL A 624 -1.07 -14.92 -21.45
CA VAL A 624 -2.02 -15.95 -21.04
C VAL A 624 -2.24 -15.93 -19.53
N ALA A 625 -1.16 -15.83 -18.74
CA ALA A 625 -1.27 -15.72 -17.30
C ALA A 625 -2.01 -14.43 -16.86
N LEU A 626 -1.72 -13.28 -17.49
CA LEU A 626 -2.37 -12.01 -17.14
C LEU A 626 -3.85 -12.01 -17.52
N ILE A 627 -4.23 -12.58 -18.66
CA ILE A 627 -5.63 -12.73 -19.07
C ILE A 627 -6.38 -13.63 -18.08
N THR A 628 -5.79 -14.75 -17.67
CA THR A 628 -6.37 -15.64 -16.66
C THR A 628 -6.56 -14.93 -15.32
N LEU A 629 -5.57 -14.17 -14.89
CA LEU A 629 -5.63 -13.38 -13.65
C LEU A 629 -6.72 -12.30 -13.74
N MET A 630 -6.81 -11.56 -14.85
CA MET A 630 -7.87 -10.58 -15.07
C MET A 630 -9.26 -11.23 -14.99
N ALA A 631 -9.43 -12.39 -15.58
CA ALA A 631 -10.68 -13.14 -15.49
C ALA A 631 -11.02 -13.53 -14.04
N GLN A 632 -10.02 -13.92 -13.24
CA GLN A 632 -10.21 -14.32 -11.82
C GLN A 632 -10.24 -13.15 -10.82
N ILE A 633 -10.17 -11.91 -11.28
CA ILE A 633 -10.64 -10.76 -10.50
C ILE A 633 -12.07 -10.32 -10.90
N GLY A 634 -12.68 -11.00 -11.87
CA GLY A 634 -13.99 -10.69 -12.41
C GLY A 634 -13.98 -9.64 -13.53
N ALA A 635 -12.81 -9.27 -14.06
CA ALA A 635 -12.68 -8.29 -15.13
C ALA A 635 -12.99 -8.89 -16.52
N TYR A 636 -13.32 -8.05 -17.49
CA TYR A 636 -13.26 -8.35 -18.90
C TYR A 636 -11.80 -8.44 -19.36
N VAL A 637 -11.53 -9.20 -20.42
CA VAL A 637 -10.18 -9.56 -20.83
C VAL A 637 -9.84 -9.09 -22.25
N PRO A 638 -8.57 -8.77 -22.55
CA PRO A 638 -8.10 -8.32 -23.85
C PRO A 638 -8.03 -9.52 -24.85
N ALA A 639 -9.18 -9.96 -25.32
CA ALA A 639 -9.33 -11.02 -26.29
C ALA A 639 -10.59 -10.79 -27.14
N GLU A 640 -10.70 -11.50 -28.29
CA GLU A 640 -11.95 -11.58 -29.07
C GLU A 640 -12.98 -12.44 -28.32
N SER A 641 -12.54 -13.58 -27.79
CA SER A 641 -13.30 -14.42 -26.88
C SER A 641 -12.36 -15.19 -25.94
N ALA A 642 -12.87 -15.52 -24.76
CA ALA A 642 -12.11 -16.32 -23.80
C ALA A 642 -13.05 -17.26 -23.05
N HIS A 643 -12.59 -18.51 -22.84
CA HIS A 643 -13.20 -19.48 -21.97
C HIS A 643 -12.11 -19.98 -21.01
N ILE A 644 -12.29 -19.77 -19.72
CA ILE A 644 -11.25 -19.98 -18.72
C ILE A 644 -11.83 -20.80 -17.57
N GLY A 645 -11.41 -22.07 -17.51
CA GLY A 645 -11.60 -22.91 -16.34
C GLY A 645 -10.73 -22.41 -15.20
N LEU A 646 -11.32 -22.16 -14.03
CA LEU A 646 -10.65 -21.55 -12.90
C LEU A 646 -9.34 -22.26 -12.55
N VAL A 647 -8.32 -21.46 -12.19
CA VAL A 647 -7.04 -21.93 -11.69
C VAL A 647 -6.95 -21.69 -10.18
N ASP A 648 -6.28 -22.56 -9.47
CA ASP A 648 -6.01 -22.43 -8.04
C ASP A 648 -4.67 -21.72 -7.75
N ARG A 649 -3.71 -21.85 -8.69
CA ARG A 649 -2.38 -21.25 -8.58
C ARG A 649 -1.89 -20.79 -9.95
N ILE A 650 -1.14 -19.69 -9.95
CA ILE A 650 -0.43 -19.20 -11.12
C ILE A 650 1.04 -19.11 -10.78
N PHE A 651 1.86 -19.92 -11.45
CA PHE A 651 3.30 -19.89 -11.36
C PHE A 651 3.91 -19.32 -12.63
N CYS A 652 4.82 -18.37 -12.47
CA CYS A 652 5.51 -17.74 -13.59
C CYS A 652 7.01 -17.62 -13.32
N ARG A 653 7.79 -18.43 -14.04
CA ARG A 653 9.26 -18.38 -14.02
C ARG A 653 9.74 -17.86 -15.36
N VAL A 654 10.27 -16.62 -15.37
CA VAL A 654 10.73 -15.91 -16.58
C VAL A 654 12.05 -15.20 -16.30
N GLY A 655 13.08 -15.49 -17.12
CA GLY A 655 14.37 -14.82 -17.12
C GLY A 655 15.23 -15.07 -15.86
N ALA A 656 16.50 -14.69 -15.92
CA ALA A 656 17.39 -14.68 -14.77
C ALA A 656 17.36 -13.29 -14.11
N SER A 657 16.91 -13.19 -12.87
CA SER A 657 17.19 -12.04 -12.03
C SER A 657 18.37 -12.39 -11.12
N ASP A 658 19.47 -11.64 -11.23
CA ASP A 658 20.56 -11.74 -10.27
C ASP A 658 20.07 -11.26 -8.91
N ASP A 659 20.00 -12.13 -7.94
CA ASP A 659 19.80 -11.75 -6.53
C ASP A 659 21.17 -11.66 -5.85
N LEU A 660 21.89 -10.62 -6.22
CA LEU A 660 23.21 -10.30 -5.65
C LEU A 660 23.15 -10.09 -4.13
N ALA A 661 21.99 -9.73 -3.60
CA ALA A 661 21.79 -9.47 -2.16
C ALA A 661 21.87 -10.77 -1.33
N ARG A 662 21.53 -11.92 -1.92
CA ARG A 662 21.59 -13.24 -1.25
C ARG A 662 22.81 -14.05 -1.62
N GLY A 663 23.71 -13.55 -2.49
CA GLY A 663 24.92 -14.25 -2.92
C GLY A 663 24.67 -15.55 -3.68
N GLN A 664 23.46 -15.76 -4.20
CA GLN A 664 23.08 -16.96 -4.94
C GLN A 664 23.36 -16.79 -6.43
N SER A 665 23.86 -17.84 -7.08
CA SER A 665 24.02 -17.84 -8.53
C SER A 665 22.65 -17.85 -9.21
N THR A 666 22.55 -17.23 -10.41
CA THR A 666 21.33 -17.23 -11.23
C THR A 666 20.76 -18.64 -11.44
N PHE A 667 21.60 -19.65 -11.59
CA PHE A 667 21.19 -21.04 -11.72
C PHE A 667 20.56 -21.60 -10.43
N MET A 668 21.12 -21.27 -9.26
CA MET A 668 20.56 -21.72 -7.97
C MET A 668 19.19 -21.09 -7.72
N VAL A 669 19.01 -19.79 -8.01
CA VAL A 669 17.72 -19.11 -7.94
C VAL A 669 16.71 -19.79 -8.88
N GLU A 670 17.11 -20.07 -10.12
CA GLU A 670 16.29 -20.76 -11.10
C GLU A 670 15.84 -22.13 -10.60
N MET A 671 16.74 -22.92 -10.05
CA MET A 671 16.42 -24.26 -9.52
C MET A 671 15.52 -24.20 -8.29
N SER A 672 15.74 -23.23 -7.41
CA SER A 672 14.90 -23.03 -6.22
C SER A 672 13.46 -22.64 -6.60
N GLU A 673 13.28 -21.71 -7.54
CA GLU A 673 11.96 -21.32 -8.06
C GLU A 673 11.27 -22.50 -8.78
N THR A 674 12.01 -23.26 -9.60
CA THR A 674 11.48 -24.44 -10.27
C THR A 674 11.08 -25.53 -9.26
N SER A 675 11.88 -25.75 -8.23
CA SER A 675 11.57 -26.69 -7.15
C SER A 675 10.30 -26.28 -6.39
N LEU A 676 10.15 -24.99 -6.09
CA LEU A 676 8.93 -24.46 -5.45
C LEU A 676 7.69 -24.77 -6.30
N ILE A 677 7.76 -24.54 -7.61
CA ILE A 677 6.67 -24.85 -8.55
C ILE A 677 6.34 -26.33 -8.51
N LEU A 678 7.33 -27.22 -8.67
CA LEU A 678 7.13 -28.66 -8.76
C LEU A 678 6.55 -29.25 -7.46
N ASN A 679 6.89 -28.71 -6.30
CA ASN A 679 6.40 -29.17 -5.00
C ASN A 679 5.01 -28.63 -4.64
N ASN A 680 4.60 -27.50 -5.21
CA ASN A 680 3.36 -26.81 -4.81
C ASN A 680 2.27 -26.80 -5.89
N ALA A 681 2.59 -27.09 -7.15
CA ALA A 681 1.61 -27.10 -8.23
C ALA A 681 0.60 -28.23 -8.09
N THR A 682 -0.62 -27.97 -8.52
CA THR A 682 -1.72 -28.94 -8.61
C THR A 682 -2.13 -29.18 -10.06
N GLU A 683 -3.05 -30.09 -10.30
CA GLU A 683 -3.63 -30.29 -11.63
C GLU A 683 -4.35 -29.04 -12.16
N ARG A 684 -4.91 -28.21 -11.24
CA ARG A 684 -5.63 -26.96 -11.59
C ARG A 684 -4.71 -25.76 -11.79
N SER A 685 -3.43 -25.90 -11.53
CA SER A 685 -2.47 -24.80 -11.64
C SER A 685 -2.19 -24.40 -13.11
N LEU A 686 -1.90 -23.12 -13.33
CA LEU A 686 -1.35 -22.60 -14.57
C LEU A 686 0.14 -22.30 -14.37
N ILE A 687 0.99 -22.96 -15.15
CA ILE A 687 2.45 -22.87 -15.04
C ILE A 687 3.03 -22.22 -16.29
N ILE A 688 3.81 -21.18 -16.10
CA ILE A 688 4.53 -20.45 -17.14
C ILE A 688 6.03 -20.60 -16.90
N LEU A 689 6.72 -21.31 -17.81
CA LEU A 689 8.15 -21.52 -17.75
C LEU A 689 8.84 -20.89 -18.97
N ASP A 690 9.84 -20.07 -18.75
CA ASP A 690 10.63 -19.46 -19.80
C ASP A 690 12.10 -19.79 -19.63
N GLU A 691 12.61 -20.59 -20.57
CA GLU A 691 14.04 -20.88 -20.75
C GLU A 691 14.74 -21.53 -19.53
N ILE A 692 14.15 -22.61 -19.00
CA ILE A 692 14.75 -23.41 -17.92
C ILE A 692 16.05 -24.09 -18.37
N GLY A 693 17.09 -24.07 -17.53
CA GLY A 693 18.38 -24.74 -17.75
C GLY A 693 19.46 -23.86 -18.41
N ARG A 694 19.27 -22.54 -18.49
CA ARG A 694 20.27 -21.64 -19.11
C ARG A 694 21.55 -21.41 -18.31
N GLY A 695 21.48 -21.52 -17.00
CA GLY A 695 22.57 -21.16 -16.09
C GLY A 695 23.68 -22.23 -15.94
N THR A 696 23.63 -23.33 -16.71
CA THR A 696 24.57 -24.46 -16.61
C THR A 696 25.02 -24.97 -17.99
N ALA A 697 25.81 -26.08 -18.03
CA ALA A 697 26.23 -26.68 -19.27
C ALA A 697 25.02 -27.16 -20.10
N THR A 698 25.12 -27.04 -21.44
CA THR A 698 23.99 -27.25 -22.37
C THR A 698 23.28 -28.60 -22.16
N PHE A 699 24.05 -29.68 -21.97
CA PHE A 699 23.46 -31.02 -21.78
C PHE A 699 22.81 -31.19 -20.40
N ASP A 700 23.37 -30.59 -19.34
CA ASP A 700 22.79 -30.63 -18.01
C ASP A 700 21.48 -29.82 -18.01
N GLY A 701 21.50 -28.59 -18.60
CA GLY A 701 20.31 -27.75 -18.73
C GLY A 701 19.18 -28.44 -19.53
N LEU A 702 19.52 -29.05 -20.66
CA LEU A 702 18.56 -29.82 -21.46
C LEU A 702 17.98 -30.99 -20.66
N SER A 703 18.80 -31.73 -19.94
CA SER A 703 18.36 -32.91 -19.16
C SER A 703 17.40 -32.49 -18.05
N ILE A 704 17.67 -31.40 -17.35
CA ILE A 704 16.80 -30.85 -16.32
C ILE A 704 15.48 -30.36 -16.94
N ALA A 705 15.54 -29.56 -18.03
CA ALA A 705 14.36 -29.01 -18.69
C ALA A 705 13.45 -30.15 -19.21
N TRP A 706 14.06 -31.23 -19.72
CA TRP A 706 13.33 -32.40 -20.18
C TRP A 706 12.62 -33.12 -19.03
N ALA A 707 13.33 -33.42 -17.94
CA ALA A 707 12.77 -34.08 -16.76
C ALA A 707 11.65 -33.26 -16.11
N VAL A 708 11.82 -31.91 -16.04
CA VAL A 708 10.78 -31.00 -15.54
C VAL A 708 9.53 -31.05 -16.43
N ALA A 709 9.69 -31.00 -17.75
CA ALA A 709 8.54 -31.07 -18.67
C ALA A 709 7.81 -32.42 -18.56
N GLU A 710 8.53 -33.55 -18.42
CA GLU A 710 7.94 -34.87 -18.16
C GLU A 710 7.15 -34.89 -16.85
N TYR A 711 7.75 -34.41 -15.75
CA TYR A 711 7.10 -34.39 -14.44
C TYR A 711 5.83 -33.56 -14.42
N LEU A 712 5.86 -32.35 -15.02
CA LEU A 712 4.69 -31.48 -15.14
C LEU A 712 3.55 -32.15 -15.93
N HIS A 713 3.88 -32.89 -16.97
CA HIS A 713 2.90 -33.59 -17.80
C HIS A 713 2.41 -34.88 -17.18
N ASP A 714 3.31 -35.80 -16.75
CA ASP A 714 2.98 -37.17 -16.38
C ASP A 714 2.42 -37.24 -14.94
N GLU A 715 3.03 -36.48 -13.98
CA GLU A 715 2.71 -36.55 -12.56
C GLU A 715 1.74 -35.47 -12.13
N LEU A 716 2.11 -34.18 -12.34
CA LEU A 716 1.30 -33.04 -11.91
C LEU A 716 0.08 -32.79 -12.79
N LYS A 717 0.16 -33.13 -14.07
CA LYS A 717 -0.92 -32.95 -15.04
C LYS A 717 -1.45 -31.51 -15.16
N SER A 718 -0.62 -30.52 -14.84
CA SER A 718 -0.96 -29.13 -14.82
C SER A 718 -0.99 -28.48 -16.22
N ARG A 719 -1.77 -27.41 -16.37
CA ARG A 719 -1.79 -26.57 -17.57
C ARG A 719 -0.48 -25.81 -17.68
N THR A 720 0.35 -26.10 -18.68
CA THR A 720 1.72 -25.60 -18.75
C THR A 720 2.04 -24.96 -20.10
N LEU A 721 2.61 -23.76 -20.08
CA LEU A 721 3.25 -23.09 -21.22
C LEU A 721 4.77 -23.05 -20.96
N PHE A 722 5.53 -23.77 -21.78
CA PHE A 722 6.97 -23.93 -21.63
C PHE A 722 7.68 -23.33 -22.84
N ALA A 723 8.20 -22.12 -22.72
CA ALA A 723 9.04 -21.52 -23.74
C ALA A 723 10.49 -22.01 -23.59
N THR A 724 11.12 -22.44 -24.68
CA THR A 724 12.46 -23.00 -24.66
C THR A 724 13.25 -22.71 -25.92
N HIS A 725 14.58 -22.74 -25.78
CA HIS A 725 15.51 -22.75 -26.90
C HIS A 725 16.04 -24.16 -27.24
N TYR A 726 15.69 -25.16 -26.42
CA TYR A 726 16.07 -26.54 -26.68
C TYR A 726 15.08 -27.14 -27.69
N HIS A 727 15.52 -27.23 -28.95
CA HIS A 727 14.71 -27.84 -30.01
C HIS A 727 14.47 -29.34 -29.76
N GLU A 728 15.36 -29.96 -29.03
CA GLU A 728 15.27 -31.37 -28.64
C GLU A 728 14.04 -31.67 -27.80
N LEU A 729 13.55 -30.74 -26.96
CA LEU A 729 12.35 -30.93 -26.18
C LEU A 729 11.11 -31.15 -27.05
N THR A 730 11.11 -30.67 -28.30
CA THR A 730 9.98 -30.87 -29.21
C THR A 730 9.70 -32.35 -29.54
N ASP A 731 10.66 -33.24 -29.33
CA ASP A 731 10.47 -34.67 -29.50
C ASP A 731 9.51 -35.27 -28.46
N LEU A 732 9.28 -34.63 -27.31
CA LEU A 732 8.28 -35.04 -26.31
C LEU A 732 6.87 -35.12 -26.87
N ALA A 733 6.49 -34.22 -27.79
CA ALA A 733 5.17 -34.22 -28.43
C ALA A 733 4.92 -35.47 -29.28
N ARG A 734 5.98 -36.24 -29.65
CA ARG A 734 5.82 -37.48 -30.41
C ARG A 734 5.51 -38.68 -29.52
N SER A 735 5.87 -38.59 -28.26
CA SER A 735 5.80 -39.73 -27.33
C SER A 735 4.69 -39.57 -26.27
N ARG A 736 4.15 -38.36 -26.13
CA ARG A 736 3.14 -38.06 -25.12
C ARG A 736 1.93 -37.36 -25.71
N ALA A 737 0.75 -37.93 -25.52
CA ALA A 737 -0.51 -37.27 -25.81
C ALA A 737 -0.68 -36.08 -24.87
N GLY A 738 -1.24 -34.95 -25.35
CA GLY A 738 -1.39 -33.72 -24.52
C GLY A 738 -0.16 -32.84 -24.51
N VAL A 739 0.96 -33.20 -25.16
CA VAL A 739 2.10 -32.33 -25.40
C VAL A 739 2.03 -31.82 -26.84
N GLN A 740 2.01 -30.51 -27.04
CA GLN A 740 1.96 -29.91 -28.38
C GLN A 740 3.10 -28.89 -28.55
N ASN A 741 3.62 -28.90 -29.81
CA ASN A 741 4.64 -27.94 -30.20
C ASN A 741 4.02 -26.74 -30.90
N TYR A 742 4.48 -25.57 -30.49
CA TYR A 742 4.18 -24.28 -31.11
C TYR A 742 5.47 -23.50 -31.36
N ASN A 743 5.44 -22.61 -32.35
CA ASN A 743 6.57 -21.75 -32.65
C ASN A 743 6.11 -20.33 -33.01
N VAL A 744 7.01 -19.37 -32.92
CA VAL A 744 6.76 -18.01 -33.40
C VAL A 744 7.06 -17.96 -34.89
N ALA A 745 6.09 -17.56 -35.70
CA ALA A 745 6.22 -17.46 -37.15
C ALA A 745 7.26 -16.38 -37.51
N VAL A 746 8.18 -16.79 -38.39
CA VAL A 746 9.27 -15.94 -38.91
C VAL A 746 9.18 -15.94 -40.43
N ARG A 747 9.33 -14.77 -41.04
CA ARG A 747 9.41 -14.64 -42.52
C ARG A 747 10.82 -14.23 -42.90
N GLU A 748 11.46 -15.05 -43.73
CA GLU A 748 12.74 -14.73 -44.31
C GLU A 748 12.50 -13.95 -45.61
N TRP A 749 13.12 -12.78 -45.77
CA TRP A 749 13.05 -11.96 -46.96
C TRP A 749 14.43 -11.39 -47.31
N LYS A 750 15.06 -11.86 -48.43
CA LYS A 750 16.37 -11.39 -48.90
C LYS A 750 17.44 -11.35 -47.82
N GLU A 751 17.63 -12.41 -47.09
CA GLU A 751 18.53 -12.53 -45.91
C GLU A 751 18.14 -11.69 -44.68
N GLU A 752 17.05 -10.96 -44.72
CA GLU A 752 16.48 -10.30 -43.55
C GLU A 752 15.37 -11.12 -42.94
N ILE A 753 15.25 -11.02 -41.63
CA ILE A 753 14.22 -11.72 -40.87
C ILE A 753 13.21 -10.70 -40.35
N VAL A 754 11.95 -11.00 -40.64
CA VAL A 754 10.80 -10.30 -40.09
C VAL A 754 10.11 -11.22 -39.09
N PHE A 755 10.09 -10.85 -37.83
CA PHE A 755 9.30 -11.53 -36.81
C PHE A 755 7.84 -11.16 -36.95
N LEU A 756 7.01 -12.13 -37.33
CA LEU A 756 5.57 -11.89 -37.49
C LEU A 756 4.85 -11.81 -36.16
N ARG A 757 5.50 -12.20 -35.08
CA ARG A 757 4.96 -12.20 -33.71
C ARG A 757 3.68 -13.04 -33.58
N LYS A 758 3.40 -13.93 -34.54
CA LYS A 758 2.24 -14.85 -34.57
C LYS A 758 2.70 -16.23 -34.10
N ILE A 759 1.97 -16.79 -33.18
CA ILE A 759 2.18 -18.16 -32.68
C ILE A 759 1.44 -19.12 -33.61
N VAL A 760 2.13 -20.15 -34.05
CA VAL A 760 1.61 -21.18 -34.96
C VAL A 760 1.96 -22.57 -34.44
N GLN A 761 1.09 -23.55 -34.71
CA GLN A 761 1.33 -24.94 -34.34
C GLN A 761 2.50 -25.53 -35.15
N GLY A 762 3.32 -26.35 -34.50
CA GLY A 762 4.48 -27.02 -35.07
C GLY A 762 5.78 -26.62 -34.39
N ALA A 763 6.87 -27.35 -34.63
CA ALA A 763 8.20 -27.04 -34.13
C ALA A 763 8.92 -26.05 -35.06
N ALA A 764 9.78 -25.20 -34.50
CA ALA A 764 10.66 -24.35 -35.33
C ALA A 764 11.82 -25.21 -35.91
N ASP A 765 12.05 -25.07 -37.22
CA ASP A 765 13.06 -25.85 -37.91
C ASP A 765 14.50 -25.29 -37.80
N LYS A 766 14.65 -24.01 -37.44
CA LYS A 766 15.94 -23.32 -37.41
C LYS A 766 16.11 -22.43 -36.21
N SER A 767 17.34 -22.25 -35.76
CA SER A 767 17.72 -21.20 -34.81
C SER A 767 18.10 -19.90 -35.56
N TYR A 768 17.71 -18.74 -35.04
CA TYR A 768 17.93 -17.43 -35.67
C TYR A 768 18.86 -16.52 -34.84
N GLY A 769 19.67 -17.04 -33.95
CA GLY A 769 20.52 -16.26 -33.06
C GLY A 769 21.52 -15.37 -33.79
N ILE A 770 22.13 -15.87 -34.90
CA ILE A 770 23.10 -15.09 -35.67
C ILE A 770 22.42 -13.90 -36.38
N GLN A 771 21.19 -14.09 -36.84
CA GLN A 771 20.42 -13.05 -37.50
C GLN A 771 19.99 -11.94 -36.49
N VAL A 772 19.63 -12.35 -35.27
CA VAL A 772 19.35 -11.40 -34.19
C VAL A 772 20.60 -10.59 -33.83
N ALA A 773 21.79 -11.23 -33.79
CA ALA A 773 23.06 -10.54 -33.59
C ALA A 773 23.32 -9.48 -34.68
N ARG A 774 23.00 -9.78 -35.95
CA ARG A 774 23.06 -8.81 -37.06
C ARG A 774 22.10 -7.64 -36.84
N LEU A 775 20.86 -7.91 -36.49
CA LEU A 775 19.86 -6.87 -36.19
C LEU A 775 20.26 -5.98 -35.01
N ALA A 776 21.00 -6.53 -34.04
CA ALA A 776 21.57 -5.79 -32.91
C ALA A 776 22.79 -4.91 -33.30
N GLY A 777 23.21 -4.91 -34.58
CA GLY A 777 24.30 -4.09 -35.05
C GLY A 777 25.71 -4.70 -34.88
N MET A 778 25.80 -6.03 -34.70
CA MET A 778 27.11 -6.70 -34.55
C MET A 778 27.91 -6.59 -35.88
N PRO A 779 29.25 -6.36 -35.83
CA PRO A 779 30.08 -6.22 -37.04
C PRO A 779 29.92 -7.42 -37.99
N ALA A 780 29.76 -7.13 -39.31
CA ALA A 780 29.53 -8.13 -40.35
C ALA A 780 30.55 -9.29 -40.31
N ALA A 781 31.83 -8.99 -40.12
CA ALA A 781 32.91 -10.00 -40.04
C ALA A 781 32.66 -11.05 -38.91
N ILE A 782 32.12 -10.61 -37.78
CA ILE A 782 31.78 -11.52 -36.66
C ILE A 782 30.55 -12.39 -37.04
N VAL A 783 29.55 -11.77 -37.65
CA VAL A 783 28.33 -12.46 -38.06
C VAL A 783 28.65 -13.54 -39.13
N ASP A 784 29.47 -13.22 -40.11
CA ASP A 784 29.86 -14.17 -41.17
C ASP A 784 30.73 -15.31 -40.64
N ARG A 785 31.64 -14.99 -39.70
CA ARG A 785 32.41 -16.03 -39.02
C ARG A 785 31.52 -16.96 -38.18
N ALA A 786 30.53 -16.40 -37.48
CA ALA A 786 29.58 -17.18 -36.71
C ALA A 786 28.75 -18.13 -37.58
N LYS A 787 28.32 -17.70 -38.77
CA LYS A 787 27.63 -18.56 -39.75
C LYS A 787 28.49 -19.74 -40.16
N THR A 788 29.78 -19.48 -40.47
CA THR A 788 30.70 -20.55 -40.83
C THR A 788 30.90 -21.55 -39.69
N ILE A 789 31.04 -21.08 -38.44
CA ILE A 789 31.18 -21.96 -37.28
C ILE A 789 29.90 -22.80 -37.05
N LEU A 790 28.73 -22.16 -37.15
CA LEU A 790 27.43 -22.85 -36.97
C LEU A 790 27.29 -23.99 -38.00
N SER A 791 27.58 -23.74 -39.26
CA SER A 791 27.51 -24.77 -40.32
C SER A 791 28.44 -25.96 -40.03
N HIS A 792 29.66 -25.71 -39.47
CA HIS A 792 30.54 -26.80 -39.07
C HIS A 792 30.02 -27.59 -37.87
N LEU A 793 29.41 -26.92 -36.90
CA LEU A 793 28.83 -27.59 -35.74
C LEU A 793 27.60 -28.46 -36.10
N GLU A 794 26.76 -27.95 -36.98
CA GLU A 794 25.59 -28.67 -37.48
C GLU A 794 25.96 -29.92 -38.30
N MET A 795 26.98 -29.86 -39.16
CA MET A 795 27.46 -31.00 -39.92
C MET A 795 28.06 -32.09 -39.01
N ASN A 796 28.65 -31.72 -37.88
CA ASN A 796 29.20 -32.67 -36.93
C ASN A 796 28.15 -33.26 -36.02
N SER A 797 26.97 -32.64 -35.84
CA SER A 797 25.85 -33.13 -35.05
C SER A 797 24.91 -34.10 -35.82
N THR A 798 25.00 -34.14 -37.14
CA THR A 798 24.15 -34.98 -38.00
C THR A 798 24.54 -36.45 -38.08
N ARG A 799 25.55 -36.95 -37.31
CA ARG A 799 25.81 -38.38 -37.19
C ARG A 799 24.74 -39.04 -36.29
N PRO A 800 24.33 -40.34 -36.54
CA PRO A 800 23.01 -40.88 -36.22
C PRO A 800 22.66 -41.01 -34.73
N ARG A 801 22.26 -39.93 -34.12
CA ARG A 801 21.66 -39.89 -32.78
C ARG A 801 20.14 -40.08 -32.74
N LYS A 802 19.47 -40.24 -33.92
CA LYS A 802 18.02 -40.40 -34.02
C LYS A 802 17.46 -41.62 -33.24
N LYS A 803 18.20 -42.72 -33.13
CA LYS A 803 17.74 -43.90 -32.40
C LYS A 803 17.85 -43.76 -30.88
N GLU A 804 18.77 -43.00 -30.39
CA GLU A 804 18.95 -42.76 -28.98
C GLU A 804 17.92 -41.76 -28.41
N ARG A 805 17.64 -40.72 -29.17
CA ARG A 805 16.58 -39.74 -28.83
C ARG A 805 15.16 -40.33 -28.77
N ALA A 806 14.86 -41.29 -29.68
CA ALA A 806 13.60 -41.97 -29.67
C ALA A 806 13.44 -42.90 -28.44
N ARG A 807 14.52 -43.47 -27.91
CA ARG A 807 14.53 -44.26 -26.68
C ARG A 807 14.34 -43.40 -25.41
N LEU A 808 14.87 -42.18 -25.38
CA LEU A 808 14.67 -41.25 -24.27
C LEU A 808 13.25 -40.70 -24.20
N ALA A 809 12.53 -40.70 -25.31
CA ALA A 809 11.15 -40.21 -25.43
C ALA A 809 10.11 -41.30 -25.10
N GLU A 810 10.50 -42.56 -24.86
CA GLU A 810 9.57 -43.63 -24.46
C GLU A 810 9.03 -43.40 -23.04
N PRO A 811 7.72 -43.65 -22.77
CA PRO A 811 7.14 -43.48 -21.45
C PRO A 811 7.85 -44.38 -20.43
N ARG A 812 8.20 -43.85 -19.27
CA ARG A 812 8.74 -44.62 -18.16
C ARG A 812 7.72 -45.68 -17.78
N ALA A 813 8.10 -47.00 -17.90
CA ALA A 813 7.33 -48.08 -17.33
C ALA A 813 7.21 -47.84 -15.81
N LYS A 814 5.99 -47.89 -15.27
CA LYS A 814 5.77 -47.83 -13.83
C LYS A 814 6.51 -49.00 -13.18
N ASN A 815 7.61 -48.70 -12.48
CA ASN A 815 8.22 -49.70 -11.58
C ASN A 815 7.28 -49.88 -10.39
N THR A 816 6.39 -50.86 -10.50
CA THR A 816 5.80 -51.54 -9.36
C THR A 816 6.78 -52.68 -9.01
N ASP A 817 7.69 -52.41 -8.09
CA ASP A 817 8.37 -53.31 -7.20
C ASP A 817 9.66 -52.64 -6.73
N MET A 818 9.59 -52.01 -5.61
CA MET A 818 10.76 -51.76 -4.76
C MET A 818 10.52 -52.50 -3.45
N ASP A 819 11.20 -53.64 -3.33
CA ASP A 819 11.41 -54.31 -2.06
C ASP A 819 12.15 -53.39 -1.08
N ASP A 820 11.66 -53.38 0.15
CA ASP A 820 12.32 -52.89 1.36
C ASP A 820 13.69 -53.53 1.54
N ASP A 821 14.76 -52.78 1.28
CA ASP A 821 16.05 -52.97 1.93
C ASP A 821 16.96 -51.78 1.62
N MET A 822 16.91 -50.78 2.48
CA MET A 822 17.94 -49.73 2.55
C MET A 822 18.55 -49.71 3.95
N PRO A 823 19.86 -49.81 4.10
CA PRO A 823 20.53 -49.72 5.38
C PRO A 823 20.55 -48.25 5.86
N THR A 824 20.15 -48.08 7.10
CA THR A 824 20.28 -46.81 7.85
C THR A 824 21.77 -46.43 7.97
N GLY A 825 22.17 -45.47 7.15
CA GLY A 825 23.49 -44.82 7.23
C GLY A 825 23.32 -43.35 7.60
N GLU A 826 23.74 -43.02 8.80
CA GLU A 826 23.90 -41.65 9.28
C GLU A 826 24.79 -40.85 8.33
N TYR A 827 24.24 -39.82 7.68
CA TYR A 827 25.01 -38.77 7.05
C TYR A 827 25.01 -37.51 7.94
N ALA A 828 26.16 -37.33 8.62
CA ALA A 828 26.49 -36.10 9.29
C ALA A 828 26.47 -34.93 8.27
N GLN A 829 25.61 -33.95 8.54
CA GLN A 829 25.70 -32.64 7.91
C GLN A 829 27.05 -32.01 8.25
N ARG A 830 27.93 -31.86 7.26
CA ARG A 830 29.04 -30.92 7.32
C ARG A 830 28.61 -29.58 6.73
N GLU A 831 28.65 -28.58 7.58
CA GLU A 831 28.64 -27.18 7.19
C GLU A 831 29.63 -26.93 6.04
N LEU A 832 29.15 -26.34 4.96
CA LEU A 832 30.00 -25.70 3.97
C LEU A 832 29.45 -24.27 3.77
N PHE A 833 30.33 -23.32 4.04
CA PHE A 833 30.32 -21.86 3.96
C PHE A 833 29.31 -21.16 3.10
#